data_a51876a9cf90515f3dc85a2b576d9a47
#
_entry.id   a51876a9cf90515f3dc85a2b576d9a47
#
_cell.length_a   1.000
_cell.length_b   1.000
_cell.length_c   1.000
_cell.angle_alpha   90.00
_cell.angle_beta   90.00
_cell.angle_gamma   90.00
#
_symmetry.space_group_name_H-M   'P 1'
#
loop_
_entity.id
_entity.type
_entity.pdbx_description
1 polymer ?
#
loop_
_entity_poly.entity_id
_entity_poly.type
_entity_poly.pdbx_seq_one_letter_code
_entity_poly.pdbx_strand_id
1 'polypeptide(L)'
;MDGCLIVSHFHWDREWYRTFEGYRARLADAVDRVLELLEADPGYHFLLDGQTVVLEDYLAVRPQRRAALETALRAGRLGTGPWYVQPDSLLPSGEALTRNLLYGMRLAAEYGGRPSRIAYVPDSFGHPAQFPQLFAGFGLDTFVYWRGNGNEIDALGGTYRWQAPDGSAITALHLTDGYFNAACLPDDPQGAAARLAAYLAAKGSSAPRLLMNGFDHMLPDSHVGAVATALAALLGAPVERGLLDDLPAVGNGALPVYRGELIGGRLANLLPGVWSTRTPIKLANRACEALLEGWAEPWAALGRALGGPDEQPALRLAWKRVLHNQAHDSLCGCSVDAVANQVLGRYDSAVGLSRETITRLLERLAGHDVERRTPDVVEQEVAIFNPSPHPRTDVVRVALEPYPALSLQVGQPQFPRFTIAALEEPGFAIDGRPVRVVPSADPARTRWLPIESPLDVEFVAADVPPFGYKRYTLSRTARPAEEDDHGRTLEVDGLRVVAAEDGTLEVAFGDTVYHGLLDVEDLGDGGDSYDFDAVGNDPGAALASVTCRRLRHPSGLQRLEISRIFEVPLAVHEDREQRSEQGIALRLVTEARIAPGVPRVDLTVRLHNTARDHRLRLRFPTGAPATACLAATTFDVIGRSAAPTDDRGWVHPAPSTFPHQGWVSANGLCVVAPGLPEAEISSDGVISITLLRAVGWLARYGLRSRAQPAGPVMPIDGAQQLGPLEARLALLAGADPVAARDAELGLRGVIAGERPLLAPDTPLLSLARNGLQLSALKPAEDGDGFVVRVLNPTDAALEADVTFGIALAAVESVRLDETPDGGSASHDGAVVRCDVPPHGLRSLRIRT
;
A
#
# COMPACT_ATOMS: atom_id res chain seq x y z
N MET A 1 -17.37 6.00 43.09
CA MET A 1 -17.27 4.75 42.30
C MET A 1 -17.47 5.16 40.84
N ASP A 2 -16.49 4.90 40.04
CA ASP A 2 -16.52 5.36 38.65
C ASP A 2 -17.52 4.53 37.82
N GLY A 3 -18.30 5.20 36.98
CA GLY A 3 -19.29 4.59 36.11
C GLY A 3 -18.68 3.60 35.11
N CYS A 4 -19.51 2.90 34.35
CA CYS A 4 -19.14 1.95 33.28
C CYS A 4 -19.89 2.32 32.00
N LEU A 5 -19.23 2.23 30.86
CA LEU A 5 -19.84 2.43 29.53
C LEU A 5 -19.98 1.09 28.82
N ILE A 6 -21.20 0.81 28.33
CA ILE A 6 -21.48 -0.31 27.43
C ILE A 6 -21.64 0.27 26.01
N VAL A 7 -20.83 -0.21 25.07
CA VAL A 7 -20.92 0.11 23.66
C VAL A 7 -21.43 -1.10 22.89
N SER A 8 -22.68 -1.04 22.41
CA SER A 8 -23.19 -2.05 21.50
C SER A 8 -22.63 -1.80 20.10
N HIS A 9 -22.08 -2.83 19.49
CA HIS A 9 -21.44 -2.75 18.18
C HIS A 9 -21.45 -4.13 17.49
N PHE A 10 -20.96 -4.19 16.29
CA PHE A 10 -20.38 -5.40 15.68
C PHE A 10 -18.97 -5.07 15.18
N HIS A 11 -18.12 -6.06 14.96
CA HIS A 11 -17.03 -5.99 14.00
C HIS A 11 -17.53 -6.53 12.67
N TRP A 12 -17.26 -5.83 11.57
CA TRP A 12 -17.83 -6.17 10.28
C TRP A 12 -16.77 -6.22 9.20
N ASP A 13 -16.24 -7.43 8.95
CA ASP A 13 -15.42 -7.65 7.78
C ASP A 13 -16.30 -7.54 6.54
N ARG A 14 -15.86 -6.70 5.61
CA ARG A 14 -16.57 -6.51 4.36
C ARG A 14 -16.56 -7.79 3.52
N GLU A 15 -15.47 -8.53 3.61
CA GLU A 15 -15.24 -9.83 2.98
C GLU A 15 -14.10 -10.56 3.72
N TRP A 16 -14.23 -11.87 3.90
CA TRP A 16 -13.26 -12.71 4.59
C TRP A 16 -13.46 -14.19 4.21
N TYR A 17 -14.10 -15.01 5.06
CA TYR A 17 -14.44 -16.40 4.72
C TYR A 17 -15.75 -16.52 3.89
N ARG A 18 -16.37 -15.40 3.57
CA ARG A 18 -17.45 -15.22 2.61
C ARG A 18 -17.12 -14.08 1.68
N THR A 19 -17.70 -14.13 0.48
CA THR A 19 -17.60 -13.03 -0.48
C THR A 19 -18.29 -11.77 0.03
N PHE A 20 -17.93 -10.63 -0.50
CA PHE A 20 -18.55 -9.33 -0.20
C PHE A 20 -20.09 -9.40 -0.29
N GLU A 21 -20.65 -9.97 -1.37
CA GLU A 21 -22.12 -10.03 -1.54
C GLU A 21 -22.78 -10.93 -0.49
N GLY A 22 -22.09 -11.99 -0.05
CA GLY A 22 -22.57 -12.85 1.03
C GLY A 22 -22.63 -12.13 2.38
N TYR A 23 -21.64 -11.28 2.67
CA TYR A 23 -21.66 -10.44 3.87
C TYR A 23 -22.61 -9.25 3.74
N ARG A 24 -22.70 -8.61 2.56
CA ARG A 24 -23.63 -7.50 2.32
C ARG A 24 -25.09 -7.88 2.57
N ALA A 25 -25.50 -9.07 2.13
CA ALA A 25 -26.85 -9.57 2.41
C ALA A 25 -27.10 -9.68 3.93
N ARG A 26 -26.14 -10.18 4.70
CA ARG A 26 -26.23 -10.29 6.16
C ARG A 26 -26.14 -8.92 6.87
N LEU A 27 -25.32 -8.01 6.35
CA LEU A 27 -25.25 -6.63 6.82
C LEU A 27 -26.60 -5.95 6.74
N ALA A 28 -27.33 -6.17 5.64
CA ALA A 28 -28.67 -5.61 5.49
C ALA A 28 -29.62 -6.03 6.62
N ASP A 29 -29.62 -7.31 6.97
CA ASP A 29 -30.44 -7.83 8.07
C ASP A 29 -29.97 -7.31 9.45
N ALA A 30 -28.64 -7.23 9.65
CA ALA A 30 -28.08 -6.71 10.90
C ALA A 30 -28.41 -5.22 11.11
N VAL A 31 -28.27 -4.38 10.07
CA VAL A 31 -28.59 -2.94 10.15
C VAL A 31 -30.10 -2.73 10.24
N ASP A 32 -30.94 -3.52 9.53
CA ASP A 32 -32.40 -3.46 9.72
C ASP A 32 -32.74 -3.70 11.20
N ARG A 33 -32.10 -4.71 11.85
CA ARG A 33 -32.30 -4.99 13.27
C ARG A 33 -31.79 -3.88 14.19
N VAL A 34 -30.65 -3.25 13.88
CA VAL A 34 -30.17 -2.07 14.63
C VAL A 34 -31.21 -0.95 14.57
N LEU A 35 -31.74 -0.63 13.40
CA LEU A 35 -32.74 0.44 13.24
C LEU A 35 -34.03 0.14 14.01
N GLU A 36 -34.51 -1.12 14.01
CA GLU A 36 -35.65 -1.53 14.84
C GLU A 36 -35.43 -1.32 16.33
N LEU A 37 -34.23 -1.69 16.84
CA LEU A 37 -33.88 -1.49 18.25
C LEU A 37 -33.77 -0.01 18.62
N LEU A 38 -33.21 0.83 17.73
CA LEU A 38 -33.15 2.28 17.90
C LEU A 38 -34.54 2.92 17.94
N GLU A 39 -35.50 2.37 17.18
CA GLU A 39 -36.91 2.82 17.20
C GLU A 39 -37.62 2.36 18.48
N ALA A 40 -37.38 1.14 18.94
CA ALA A 40 -38.06 0.53 20.09
C ALA A 40 -37.54 1.02 21.46
N ASP A 41 -36.22 1.32 21.58
CA ASP A 41 -35.58 1.77 22.82
C ASP A 41 -34.87 3.12 22.62
N PRO A 42 -35.43 4.22 23.15
CA PRO A 42 -34.81 5.54 23.03
C PRO A 42 -33.40 5.66 23.66
N GLY A 43 -33.06 4.77 24.57
CA GLY A 43 -31.73 4.70 25.21
C GLY A 43 -30.77 3.76 24.48
N TYR A 44 -31.16 3.15 23.37
CA TYR A 44 -30.27 2.28 22.60
C TYR A 44 -29.30 3.10 21.73
N HIS A 45 -28.03 2.71 21.74
CA HIS A 45 -26.98 3.24 20.91
C HIS A 45 -26.28 2.09 20.21
N PHE A 46 -25.73 2.33 19.02
CA PHE A 46 -25.01 1.31 18.27
C PHE A 46 -23.86 1.89 17.45
N LEU A 47 -22.69 1.27 17.49
CA LEU A 47 -21.51 1.65 16.71
C LEU A 47 -21.37 0.72 15.49
N LEU A 48 -21.38 1.30 14.29
CA LEU A 48 -21.14 0.60 13.01
C LEU A 48 -19.62 0.43 12.77
N ASP A 49 -18.94 -0.29 13.65
CA ASP A 49 -17.54 -0.71 13.54
C ASP A 49 -16.52 0.41 13.24
N GLY A 50 -16.82 1.66 13.54
CA GLY A 50 -15.91 2.77 13.22
C GLY A 50 -15.64 2.97 11.72
N GLN A 51 -16.45 2.39 10.82
CA GLN A 51 -16.29 2.50 9.36
C GLN A 51 -17.59 2.94 8.68
N THR A 52 -17.45 3.74 7.62
CA THR A 52 -18.59 4.35 6.93
C THR A 52 -19.03 3.62 5.66
N VAL A 53 -18.20 2.76 5.10
CA VAL A 53 -18.53 1.96 3.90
C VAL A 53 -19.79 1.12 4.10
N VAL A 54 -20.06 0.69 5.34
CA VAL A 54 -21.28 -0.06 5.70
C VAL A 54 -22.57 0.71 5.38
N LEU A 55 -22.55 2.06 5.37
CA LEU A 55 -23.69 2.88 4.96
C LEU A 55 -23.98 2.72 3.47
N GLU A 56 -22.95 2.81 2.63
CA GLU A 56 -23.09 2.61 1.17
C GLU A 56 -23.48 1.18 0.85
N ASP A 57 -22.83 0.18 1.48
CA ASP A 57 -23.11 -1.24 1.26
C ASP A 57 -24.54 -1.61 1.67
N TYR A 58 -25.04 -1.06 2.78
CA TYR A 58 -26.42 -1.24 3.23
C TYR A 58 -27.43 -0.59 2.28
N LEU A 59 -27.23 0.70 1.95
CA LEU A 59 -28.17 1.45 1.13
C LEU A 59 -28.19 1.00 -0.33
N ALA A 60 -27.16 0.31 -0.82
CA ALA A 60 -27.19 -0.32 -2.13
C ALA A 60 -28.30 -1.40 -2.24
N VAL A 61 -28.67 -2.05 -1.13
CA VAL A 61 -29.72 -3.09 -1.08
C VAL A 61 -30.98 -2.67 -0.29
N ARG A 62 -30.92 -1.60 0.46
CA ARG A 62 -32.04 -1.03 1.26
C ARG A 62 -32.20 0.47 1.04
N PRO A 63 -32.29 0.98 -0.21
CA PRO A 63 -32.34 2.43 -0.47
C PRO A 63 -33.53 3.11 0.20
N GLN A 64 -34.64 2.40 0.43
CA GLN A 64 -35.85 2.89 1.11
C GLN A 64 -35.61 3.22 2.60
N ARG A 65 -34.55 2.67 3.22
CA ARG A 65 -34.23 2.91 4.65
C ARG A 65 -33.34 4.12 4.89
N ARG A 66 -32.97 4.87 3.85
CA ARG A 66 -32.07 6.02 3.93
C ARG A 66 -32.52 7.04 4.99
N ALA A 67 -33.79 7.42 4.99
CA ALA A 67 -34.31 8.42 5.94
C ALA A 67 -34.22 7.96 7.41
N ALA A 68 -34.49 6.67 7.68
CA ALA A 68 -34.36 6.11 9.03
C ALA A 68 -32.90 6.09 9.50
N LEU A 69 -31.98 5.69 8.61
CA LEU A 69 -30.52 5.69 8.87
C LEU A 69 -30.04 7.11 9.20
N GLU A 70 -30.32 8.10 8.35
CA GLU A 70 -29.95 9.49 8.55
C GLU A 70 -30.53 10.08 9.82
N THR A 71 -31.76 9.70 10.18
CA THR A 71 -32.40 10.16 11.44
C THR A 71 -31.63 9.63 12.66
N ALA A 72 -31.25 8.36 12.66
CA ALA A 72 -30.48 7.73 13.74
C ALA A 72 -29.08 8.35 13.88
N LEU A 73 -28.40 8.63 12.74
CA LEU A 73 -27.10 9.30 12.70
C LEU A 73 -27.19 10.73 13.25
N ARG A 74 -28.16 11.55 12.80
CA ARG A 74 -28.36 12.92 13.29
C ARG A 74 -28.72 12.98 14.77
N ALA A 75 -29.44 11.97 15.28
CA ALA A 75 -29.77 11.86 16.69
C ALA A 75 -28.53 11.48 17.56
N GLY A 76 -27.40 11.14 16.97
CA GLY A 76 -26.18 10.69 17.67
C GLY A 76 -26.32 9.35 18.35
N ARG A 77 -27.35 8.54 18.01
CA ARG A 77 -27.56 7.21 18.58
C ARG A 77 -26.96 6.08 17.72
N LEU A 78 -26.64 6.38 16.47
CA LEU A 78 -25.90 5.52 15.57
C LEU A 78 -24.54 6.16 15.30
N GLY A 79 -23.46 5.47 15.70
CA GLY A 79 -22.08 5.89 15.47
C GLY A 79 -21.49 5.27 14.21
N THR A 80 -20.67 6.04 13.48
CA THR A 80 -19.95 5.58 12.28
C THR A 80 -18.67 6.37 12.06
N GLY A 81 -17.71 5.83 11.33
CA GLY A 81 -16.40 6.45 11.09
C GLY A 81 -15.47 6.40 12.32
N PRO A 82 -14.27 6.98 12.25
CA PRO A 82 -13.78 7.94 11.24
C PRO A 82 -13.33 7.33 9.90
N TRP A 83 -13.11 6.03 9.86
CA TRP A 83 -12.60 5.37 8.66
C TRP A 83 -13.66 5.20 7.57
N TYR A 84 -13.22 5.15 6.32
CA TYR A 84 -14.06 4.67 5.22
C TYR A 84 -14.23 3.14 5.31
N VAL A 85 -13.12 2.40 5.40
CA VAL A 85 -13.08 0.97 5.73
C VAL A 85 -12.14 0.76 6.92
N GLN A 86 -12.31 -0.33 7.68
CA GLN A 86 -11.32 -0.75 8.69
C GLN A 86 -10.04 -1.23 7.98
N PRO A 87 -8.95 -0.41 7.95
CA PRO A 87 -7.80 -0.70 7.13
C PRO A 87 -6.89 -1.76 7.76
N ASP A 88 -6.10 -2.46 6.93
CA ASP A 88 -4.78 -2.86 7.42
C ASP A 88 -3.97 -1.59 7.73
N SER A 89 -3.21 -1.60 8.81
CA SER A 89 -2.53 -0.40 9.32
C SER A 89 -1.09 -0.25 8.78
N LEU A 90 -0.47 -1.33 8.30
CA LEU A 90 0.95 -1.40 7.98
C LEU A 90 1.24 -1.49 6.47
N LEU A 91 0.35 -2.13 5.71
CA LEU A 91 0.54 -2.38 4.28
C LEU A 91 0.15 -1.19 3.38
N PRO A 92 -0.94 -0.43 3.65
CA PRO A 92 -1.27 0.75 2.87
C PRO A 92 -0.25 1.87 3.06
N SER A 93 -0.08 2.71 2.03
CA SER A 93 0.71 3.94 2.15
C SER A 93 0.09 4.92 3.15
N GLY A 94 0.90 5.83 3.70
CA GLY A 94 0.38 6.90 4.56
C GLY A 94 -0.65 7.79 3.86
N GLU A 95 -0.48 8.01 2.56
CA GLU A 95 -1.43 8.77 1.75
C GLU A 95 -2.74 8.00 1.52
N ALA A 96 -2.70 6.68 1.35
CA ALA A 96 -3.89 5.85 1.28
C ALA A 96 -4.67 5.86 2.59
N LEU A 97 -3.99 5.74 3.75
CA LEU A 97 -4.61 5.89 5.08
C LEU A 97 -5.23 7.29 5.28
N THR A 98 -4.56 8.34 4.79
CA THR A 98 -5.10 9.70 4.78
C THR A 98 -6.39 9.78 3.95
N ARG A 99 -6.44 9.16 2.74
CA ARG A 99 -7.67 9.11 1.91
C ARG A 99 -8.78 8.32 2.60
N ASN A 100 -8.42 7.24 3.30
CA ASN A 100 -9.39 6.44 4.03
C ASN A 100 -10.10 7.28 5.11
N LEU A 101 -9.36 8.04 5.92
CA LEU A 101 -9.95 8.94 6.91
C LEU A 101 -10.74 10.09 6.26
N LEU A 102 -10.20 10.73 5.20
CA LEU A 102 -10.89 11.80 4.48
C LEU A 102 -12.26 11.35 3.94
N TYR A 103 -12.30 10.17 3.31
CA TYR A 103 -13.53 9.66 2.72
C TYR A 103 -14.51 9.19 3.79
N GLY A 104 -14.01 8.58 4.86
CA GLY A 104 -14.83 8.15 5.99
C GLY A 104 -15.52 9.32 6.68
N MET A 105 -14.78 10.34 7.07
CA MET A 105 -15.32 11.52 7.75
C MET A 105 -16.30 12.30 6.87
N ARG A 106 -16.01 12.43 5.57
CA ARG A 106 -16.91 13.11 4.63
C ARG A 106 -18.20 12.34 4.39
N LEU A 107 -18.09 11.03 4.22
CA LEU A 107 -19.27 10.19 4.03
C LEU A 107 -20.18 10.21 5.27
N ALA A 108 -19.61 10.14 6.49
CA ALA A 108 -20.39 10.30 7.71
C ALA A 108 -21.16 11.63 7.73
N ALA A 109 -20.48 12.74 7.38
CA ALA A 109 -21.11 14.06 7.32
C ALA A 109 -22.18 14.15 6.22
N GLU A 110 -21.99 13.54 5.05
CA GLU A 110 -22.97 13.50 3.95
C GLU A 110 -24.29 12.84 4.39
N TYR A 111 -24.24 11.81 5.22
CA TYR A 111 -25.42 11.16 5.79
C TYR A 111 -25.96 11.86 7.05
N GLY A 112 -25.37 13.00 7.43
CA GLY A 112 -25.81 13.83 8.56
C GLY A 112 -25.36 13.31 9.93
N GLY A 113 -24.45 12.31 9.97
CA GLY A 113 -23.80 11.87 11.18
C GLY A 113 -22.59 12.72 11.53
N ARG A 114 -22.14 12.58 12.76
CA ARG A 114 -20.84 13.09 13.19
C ARG A 114 -19.86 11.92 13.12
N PRO A 115 -18.68 12.08 12.46
CA PRO A 115 -17.64 11.09 12.55
C PRO A 115 -17.19 10.98 14.01
N SER A 116 -16.83 9.77 14.45
CA SER A 116 -16.23 9.59 15.75
C SER A 116 -14.93 10.40 15.85
N ARG A 117 -14.70 11.04 17.02
CA ARG A 117 -13.42 11.69 17.32
C ARG A 117 -12.37 10.69 17.79
N ILE A 118 -12.77 9.45 17.96
CA ILE A 118 -11.91 8.37 18.43
C ILE A 118 -11.45 7.55 17.22
N ALA A 119 -10.16 7.37 17.06
CA ALA A 119 -9.58 6.40 16.14
C ALA A 119 -9.82 5.01 16.71
N TYR A 120 -10.74 4.25 16.12
CA TYR A 120 -11.07 2.89 16.53
C TYR A 120 -10.55 1.89 15.49
N VAL A 121 -9.63 1.01 15.92
CA VAL A 121 -9.06 -0.04 15.06
C VAL A 121 -9.05 -1.34 15.87
N PRO A 122 -10.14 -2.13 15.82
CA PRO A 122 -10.31 -3.27 16.70
C PRO A 122 -9.42 -4.46 16.39
N ASP A 123 -9.23 -4.80 15.09
CA ASP A 123 -8.66 -6.10 14.72
C ASP A 123 -7.43 -6.05 13.79
N SER A 124 -7.01 -4.90 13.29
CA SER A 124 -5.82 -4.80 12.43
C SER A 124 -4.54 -5.31 13.11
N PHE A 125 -3.64 -5.91 12.33
CA PHE A 125 -2.53 -6.75 12.77
C PHE A 125 -1.25 -5.95 13.05
N GLY A 126 -1.34 -4.98 13.98
CA GLY A 126 -0.27 -4.05 14.35
C GLY A 126 -0.44 -2.65 13.76
N HIS A 127 0.35 -1.68 14.27
CA HIS A 127 0.18 -0.26 13.92
C HIS A 127 1.52 0.47 13.81
N PRO A 128 1.66 1.38 12.81
CA PRO A 128 2.89 2.14 12.60
C PRO A 128 3.07 3.25 13.64
N ALA A 129 4.32 3.60 13.94
CA ALA A 129 4.67 4.64 14.91
C ALA A 129 4.09 6.03 14.57
N GLN A 130 3.73 6.26 13.32
CA GLN A 130 3.20 7.54 12.82
C GLN A 130 1.68 7.69 12.96
N PHE A 131 0.97 6.69 13.49
CA PHE A 131 -0.48 6.82 13.71
C PHE A 131 -0.86 8.02 14.60
N PRO A 132 -0.15 8.35 15.69
CA PRO A 132 -0.48 9.57 16.45
C PRO A 132 -0.43 10.85 15.61
N GLN A 133 0.55 10.98 14.68
CA GLN A 133 0.64 12.10 13.76
C GLN A 133 -0.55 12.11 12.79
N LEU A 134 -0.87 10.96 12.19
CA LEU A 134 -2.01 10.82 11.27
C LEU A 134 -3.31 11.23 11.98
N PHE A 135 -3.56 10.69 13.16
CA PHE A 135 -4.79 10.98 13.91
C PHE A 135 -4.89 12.44 14.37
N ALA A 136 -3.81 13.01 14.88
CA ALA A 136 -3.76 14.42 15.24
C ALA A 136 -4.04 15.34 14.02
N GLY A 137 -3.57 14.94 12.83
CA GLY A 137 -3.85 15.62 11.56
C GLY A 137 -5.33 15.64 11.17
N PHE A 138 -6.16 14.79 11.77
CA PHE A 138 -7.62 14.74 11.62
C PHE A 138 -8.38 15.22 12.87
N GLY A 139 -7.66 15.70 13.91
CA GLY A 139 -8.26 16.12 15.17
C GLY A 139 -8.76 14.98 16.04
N LEU A 140 -8.30 13.76 15.82
CA LEU A 140 -8.55 12.61 16.65
C LEU A 140 -7.54 12.63 17.80
N ASP A 141 -7.99 12.42 19.05
CA ASP A 141 -7.18 12.55 20.26
C ASP A 141 -7.06 11.27 21.07
N THR A 142 -7.86 10.25 20.72
CA THR A 142 -7.91 8.97 21.43
C THR A 142 -7.88 7.83 20.39
N PHE A 143 -7.07 6.81 20.69
CA PHE A 143 -6.93 5.60 19.90
C PHE A 143 -7.39 4.39 20.71
N VAL A 144 -8.41 3.69 20.24
CA VAL A 144 -8.94 2.47 20.85
C VAL A 144 -8.60 1.28 19.95
N TYR A 145 -7.89 0.30 20.47
CA TYR A 145 -7.31 -0.79 19.69
C TYR A 145 -7.09 -2.06 20.53
N TRP A 146 -6.81 -3.18 19.86
CA TRP A 146 -6.58 -4.46 20.53
C TRP A 146 -5.16 -5.01 20.35
N ARG A 147 -4.64 -5.14 19.12
CA ARG A 147 -3.41 -5.88 18.83
C ARG A 147 -2.19 -4.98 18.76
N GLY A 148 -0.99 -5.60 18.92
CA GLY A 148 0.29 -4.96 18.57
C GLY A 148 1.21 -4.65 19.75
N ASN A 149 0.80 -4.83 20.99
CA ASN A 149 1.67 -4.58 22.14
C ASN A 149 2.74 -5.66 22.33
N GLY A 150 3.95 -5.22 22.67
CA GLY A 150 5.06 -6.01 23.16
C GLY A 150 5.24 -5.90 24.68
N ASN A 151 6.48 -6.05 25.17
CA ASN A 151 6.79 -6.01 26.62
C ASN A 151 6.52 -4.64 27.26
N GLU A 152 6.44 -3.57 26.49
CA GLU A 152 6.15 -2.22 26.99
C GLU A 152 4.82 -2.13 27.71
N ILE A 153 3.83 -2.96 27.35
CA ILE A 153 2.49 -2.90 27.93
C ILE A 153 2.48 -3.22 29.44
N ASP A 154 3.44 -4.03 29.92
CA ASP A 154 3.56 -4.37 31.34
C ASP A 154 3.84 -3.12 32.20
N ALA A 155 4.54 -2.12 31.64
CA ALA A 155 4.83 -0.84 32.30
C ALA A 155 3.80 0.25 31.96
N LEU A 156 3.19 0.19 30.77
CA LEU A 156 2.24 1.22 30.31
C LEU A 156 0.83 1.03 30.88
N GLY A 157 0.42 -0.21 31.09
CA GLY A 157 -0.96 -0.54 31.43
C GLY A 157 -1.92 -0.35 30.26
N GLY A 158 -3.24 -0.37 30.56
CA GLY A 158 -4.29 -0.28 29.51
C GLY A 158 -4.52 1.11 28.92
N THR A 159 -3.93 2.17 29.51
CA THR A 159 -4.11 3.57 29.05
C THR A 159 -2.80 4.33 29.17
N TYR A 160 -2.34 4.92 28.08
CA TYR A 160 -1.06 5.61 28.03
C TYR A 160 -1.05 6.70 26.95
N ARG A 161 -0.01 7.52 26.92
CA ARG A 161 0.25 8.51 25.88
C ARG A 161 1.10 7.88 24.79
N TRP A 162 0.55 7.71 23.57
CA TRP A 162 1.33 7.25 22.42
C TRP A 162 1.83 8.45 21.64
N GLN A 163 3.15 8.55 21.47
CA GLN A 163 3.81 9.67 20.82
C GLN A 163 4.52 9.22 19.55
N ALA A 164 4.18 9.84 18.42
CA ALA A 164 4.86 9.67 17.14
C ALA A 164 6.25 10.34 17.14
N PRO A 165 7.14 9.98 16.19
CA PRO A 165 8.47 10.57 16.07
C PRO A 165 8.47 12.10 15.88
N ASP A 166 7.46 12.68 15.22
CA ASP A 166 7.30 14.15 15.07
C ASP A 166 6.91 14.88 16.37
N GLY A 167 6.65 14.13 17.44
CA GLY A 167 6.20 14.67 18.72
C GLY A 167 4.69 14.73 18.90
N SER A 168 3.89 14.52 17.86
CA SER A 168 2.43 14.38 17.96
C SER A 168 2.07 13.25 18.93
N ALA A 169 1.04 13.44 19.73
CA ALA A 169 0.70 12.45 20.76
C ALA A 169 -0.81 12.37 21.01
N ILE A 170 -1.30 11.15 21.17
CA ILE A 170 -2.70 10.82 21.47
C ILE A 170 -2.81 9.95 22.71
N THR A 171 -4.00 9.85 23.28
CA THR A 171 -4.29 8.88 24.31
C THR A 171 -4.58 7.52 23.68
N ALA A 172 -3.80 6.49 24.00
CA ALA A 172 -4.05 5.12 23.59
C ALA A 172 -4.80 4.37 24.69
N LEU A 173 -5.87 3.69 24.31
CA LEU A 173 -6.70 2.86 25.16
C LEU A 173 -6.70 1.44 24.60
N HIS A 174 -5.99 0.55 25.27
CA HIS A 174 -5.83 -0.85 24.86
C HIS A 174 -6.99 -1.70 25.37
N LEU A 175 -7.65 -2.42 24.47
CA LEU A 175 -8.69 -3.40 24.78
C LEU A 175 -8.03 -4.73 25.18
N THR A 176 -7.61 -4.86 26.43
CA THR A 176 -6.79 -5.99 26.93
C THR A 176 -7.39 -7.37 26.66
N ASP A 177 -8.71 -7.47 26.56
CA ASP A 177 -9.46 -8.71 26.31
C ASP A 177 -10.22 -8.68 24.98
N GLY A 178 -9.75 -7.84 24.04
CA GLY A 178 -10.37 -7.65 22.74
C GLY A 178 -11.62 -6.77 22.75
N TYR A 179 -12.16 -6.55 21.54
CA TYR A 179 -13.37 -5.75 21.33
C TYR A 179 -14.67 -6.52 21.61
N PHE A 180 -14.60 -7.67 22.27
CA PHE A 180 -15.72 -8.59 22.52
C PHE A 180 -15.87 -8.97 24.00
N ASN A 181 -15.32 -8.16 24.94
CA ASN A 181 -15.31 -8.46 26.36
C ASN A 181 -16.70 -8.51 27.00
N ALA A 182 -17.73 -7.97 26.35
CA ALA A 182 -19.14 -8.07 26.75
C ALA A 182 -20.02 -8.69 25.65
N ALA A 183 -19.45 -9.49 24.76
CA ALA A 183 -20.20 -10.25 23.75
C ALA A 183 -20.87 -11.51 24.33
N CYS A 184 -21.83 -12.08 23.60
CA CYS A 184 -22.49 -13.35 23.93
C CYS A 184 -22.98 -13.40 25.37
N LEU A 185 -23.70 -12.37 25.80
CA LEU A 185 -24.31 -12.31 27.14
C LEU A 185 -25.41 -13.37 27.27
N PRO A 186 -25.56 -13.96 28.46
CA PRO A 186 -26.75 -14.81 28.75
C PRO A 186 -28.05 -14.06 28.51
N ASP A 187 -29.11 -14.79 28.10
CA ASP A 187 -30.43 -14.22 27.88
C ASP A 187 -31.08 -13.69 29.18
N ASP A 188 -30.68 -14.23 30.33
CA ASP A 188 -31.08 -13.72 31.62
C ASP A 188 -30.28 -12.47 32.00
N PRO A 189 -30.90 -11.27 32.12
CA PRO A 189 -30.22 -10.03 32.45
C PRO A 189 -29.48 -10.05 33.78
N GLN A 190 -29.94 -10.80 34.75
CA GLN A 190 -29.28 -10.90 36.09
C GLN A 190 -27.99 -11.74 35.98
N GLY A 191 -28.03 -12.86 35.27
CA GLY A 191 -26.86 -13.69 35.01
C GLY A 191 -25.81 -12.96 34.15
N ALA A 192 -26.25 -12.24 33.12
CA ALA A 192 -25.39 -11.39 32.29
C ALA A 192 -24.70 -10.29 33.14
N ALA A 193 -25.47 -9.57 33.96
CA ALA A 193 -24.93 -8.55 34.86
C ALA A 193 -23.94 -9.12 35.86
N ALA A 194 -24.22 -10.27 36.46
CA ALA A 194 -23.30 -10.95 37.38
C ALA A 194 -21.97 -11.33 36.70
N ARG A 195 -22.01 -11.83 35.46
CA ARG A 195 -20.82 -12.12 34.65
C ARG A 195 -19.97 -10.85 34.41
N LEU A 196 -20.60 -9.74 34.00
CA LEU A 196 -19.92 -8.47 33.78
C LEU A 196 -19.36 -7.85 35.06
N ALA A 197 -20.10 -7.93 36.18
CA ALA A 197 -19.61 -7.46 37.49
C ALA A 197 -18.36 -8.25 37.95
N ALA A 198 -18.38 -9.58 37.81
CA ALA A 198 -17.22 -10.42 38.10
C ALA A 198 -16.02 -10.09 37.19
N TYR A 199 -16.24 -9.86 35.90
CA TYR A 199 -15.21 -9.41 34.96
C TYR A 199 -14.58 -8.08 35.39
N LEU A 200 -15.37 -7.06 35.64
CA LEU A 200 -14.90 -5.75 36.10
C LEU A 200 -14.14 -5.82 37.44
N ALA A 201 -14.59 -6.67 38.37
CA ALA A 201 -13.90 -6.89 39.65
C ALA A 201 -12.52 -7.53 39.44
N ALA A 202 -12.38 -8.48 38.53
CA ALA A 202 -11.11 -9.13 38.20
C ALA A 202 -10.10 -8.17 37.52
N LYS A 203 -10.56 -7.17 36.74
CA LYS A 203 -9.69 -6.16 36.13
C LYS A 203 -9.21 -5.06 37.07
N GLY A 204 -9.86 -4.85 38.20
CA GLY A 204 -9.50 -3.81 39.13
C GLY A 204 -9.86 -2.38 38.66
N SER A 205 -9.35 -1.38 39.41
CA SER A 205 -9.70 0.04 39.16
C SER A 205 -8.84 0.75 38.12
N SER A 206 -7.76 0.14 37.69
CA SER A 206 -6.81 0.73 36.73
C SER A 206 -7.18 0.51 35.26
N ALA A 207 -8.09 -0.41 34.96
CA ALA A 207 -8.55 -0.68 33.61
C ALA A 207 -9.72 0.24 33.22
N PRO A 208 -9.82 0.66 31.95
CA PRO A 208 -10.99 1.35 31.46
C PRO A 208 -12.25 0.52 31.68
N ARG A 209 -13.29 1.13 32.25
CA ARG A 209 -14.57 0.45 32.46
C ARG A 209 -15.43 0.50 31.20
N LEU A 210 -14.84 -0.01 30.10
CA LEU A 210 -15.45 -0.11 28.78
C LEU A 210 -15.85 -1.56 28.51
N LEU A 211 -17.14 -1.75 28.23
CA LEU A 211 -17.73 -3.03 27.89
C LEU A 211 -18.19 -3.01 26.43
N MET A 212 -17.45 -3.73 25.59
CA MET A 212 -17.71 -3.84 24.16
C MET A 212 -18.69 -5.00 23.92
N ASN A 213 -19.98 -4.66 23.68
CA ASN A 213 -21.07 -5.61 23.48
C ASN A 213 -21.29 -5.88 22.02
N GLY A 214 -20.48 -6.76 21.45
CA GLY A 214 -20.51 -7.15 20.05
C GLY A 214 -19.36 -8.10 19.71
N PHE A 215 -19.40 -8.67 18.51
CA PHE A 215 -18.39 -9.59 17.97
C PHE A 215 -18.50 -9.63 16.44
N ASP A 216 -17.66 -10.43 15.78
CA ASP A 216 -17.63 -10.60 14.32
C ASP A 216 -18.98 -10.99 13.76
N HIS A 217 -19.56 -10.13 12.91
CA HIS A 217 -20.82 -10.34 12.21
C HIS A 217 -22.01 -10.72 13.13
N MET A 218 -21.91 -10.38 14.43
CA MET A 218 -22.94 -10.68 15.41
C MET A 218 -24.16 -9.76 15.22
N LEU A 219 -25.37 -10.31 15.36
CA LEU A 219 -26.58 -9.50 15.43
C LEU A 219 -26.61 -8.68 16.72
N PRO A 220 -27.20 -7.45 16.68
CA PRO A 220 -27.29 -6.60 17.86
C PRO A 220 -28.10 -7.23 18.98
N ASP A 221 -27.60 -7.07 20.22
CA ASP A 221 -28.23 -7.60 21.44
C ASP A 221 -29.40 -6.69 21.86
N SER A 222 -30.58 -7.26 21.94
CA SER A 222 -31.81 -6.54 22.37
C SER A 222 -31.95 -6.41 23.90
N HIS A 223 -31.17 -7.16 24.68
CA HIS A 223 -31.32 -7.23 26.15
C HIS A 223 -30.39 -6.28 26.89
N VAL A 224 -29.47 -5.62 26.18
CA VAL A 224 -28.43 -4.78 26.78
C VAL A 224 -28.96 -3.69 27.73
N GLY A 225 -30.18 -3.18 27.51
CA GLY A 225 -30.81 -2.22 28.40
C GLY A 225 -31.17 -2.79 29.79
N ALA A 226 -31.74 -4.00 29.81
CA ALA A 226 -32.03 -4.72 31.04
C ALA A 226 -30.75 -5.14 31.77
N VAL A 227 -29.72 -5.57 31.03
CA VAL A 227 -28.41 -5.92 31.57
C VAL A 227 -27.74 -4.70 32.22
N ALA A 228 -27.77 -3.54 31.57
CA ALA A 228 -27.21 -2.30 32.09
C ALA A 228 -27.87 -1.90 33.43
N THR A 229 -29.20 -2.02 33.49
CA THR A 229 -29.97 -1.74 34.72
C THR A 229 -29.59 -2.71 35.86
N ALA A 230 -29.51 -4.00 35.57
CA ALA A 230 -29.13 -5.02 36.57
C ALA A 230 -27.67 -4.84 37.01
N LEU A 231 -26.75 -4.51 36.10
CA LEU A 231 -25.34 -4.27 36.39
C LEU A 231 -25.16 -3.03 37.27
N ALA A 232 -25.88 -1.94 36.99
CA ALA A 232 -25.84 -0.72 37.78
C ALA A 232 -26.27 -1.01 39.24
N ALA A 233 -27.28 -1.85 39.45
CA ALA A 233 -27.74 -2.27 40.79
C ALA A 233 -26.67 -3.10 41.51
N LEU A 234 -25.98 -4.01 40.83
CA LEU A 234 -24.91 -4.82 41.41
C LEU A 234 -23.66 -4.00 41.77
N LEU A 235 -23.28 -3.03 40.93
CA LEU A 235 -22.09 -2.20 41.10
C LEU A 235 -22.33 -1.06 42.11
N GLY A 236 -23.59 -0.67 42.35
CA GLY A 236 -23.92 0.55 43.04
C GLY A 236 -23.37 1.83 42.42
N ALA A 237 -23.21 1.81 41.08
CA ALA A 237 -22.61 2.87 40.26
C ALA A 237 -23.37 2.97 38.93
N PRO A 238 -23.37 4.14 38.22
CA PRO A 238 -24.02 4.28 36.95
C PRO A 238 -23.39 3.39 35.86
N VAL A 239 -24.25 2.81 35.03
CA VAL A 239 -23.86 2.06 33.84
C VAL A 239 -24.55 2.74 32.65
N GLU A 240 -23.76 3.37 31.82
CA GLU A 240 -24.24 4.11 30.66
C GLU A 240 -24.22 3.22 29.42
N ARG A 241 -25.17 3.43 28.51
CA ARG A 241 -25.17 2.88 27.15
C ARG A 241 -24.89 4.02 26.20
N GLY A 242 -23.88 3.88 25.37
CA GLY A 242 -23.47 4.98 24.50
C GLY A 242 -22.55 4.53 23.36
N LEU A 243 -21.88 5.50 22.77
CA LEU A 243 -20.85 5.31 21.74
C LEU A 243 -19.46 5.49 22.35
N LEU A 244 -18.41 5.17 21.58
CA LEU A 244 -17.03 5.39 22.03
C LEU A 244 -16.75 6.89 22.35
N ASP A 245 -17.40 7.81 21.65
CA ASP A 245 -17.27 9.25 21.89
C ASP A 245 -17.81 9.69 23.26
N ASP A 246 -18.61 8.87 23.94
CA ASP A 246 -19.11 9.09 25.29
C ASP A 246 -18.12 8.61 26.38
N LEU A 247 -16.96 8.06 25.98
CA LEU A 247 -15.89 7.75 26.92
C LEU A 247 -15.50 8.99 27.72
N PRO A 248 -15.43 8.90 29.04
CA PRO A 248 -14.99 10.03 29.86
C PRO A 248 -13.56 10.42 29.48
N ALA A 249 -13.29 11.71 29.44
CA ALA A 249 -11.93 12.19 29.22
C ALA A 249 -11.01 11.56 30.28
N VAL A 250 -9.88 11.00 29.82
CA VAL A 250 -8.87 10.46 30.72
C VAL A 250 -8.37 11.60 31.61
N GLY A 251 -8.42 11.39 32.94
CA GLY A 251 -8.09 12.43 33.94
C GLY A 251 -6.69 13.01 33.72
N ASN A 252 -6.49 14.27 34.18
CA ASN A 252 -5.25 15.05 33.98
C ASN A 252 -3.99 14.47 34.68
N GLY A 253 -4.01 13.21 35.13
CA GLY A 253 -2.83 12.51 35.65
C GLY A 253 -1.77 12.31 34.56
N ALA A 254 -0.49 12.34 34.90
CA ALA A 254 0.60 12.03 34.00
C ALA A 254 0.49 10.55 33.55
N LEU A 255 0.08 10.32 32.31
CA LEU A 255 0.08 8.99 31.70
C LEU A 255 1.52 8.59 31.32
N PRO A 256 1.87 7.30 31.41
CA PRO A 256 3.13 6.82 30.83
C PRO A 256 3.17 7.10 29.33
N VAL A 257 4.35 7.30 28.78
CA VAL A 257 4.55 7.64 27.36
C VAL A 257 5.21 6.47 26.64
N TYR A 258 4.62 6.06 25.53
CA TYR A 258 5.19 5.11 24.60
C TYR A 258 5.62 5.80 23.28
N ARG A 259 6.74 5.36 22.73
CA ARG A 259 7.24 5.74 21.41
C ARG A 259 7.65 4.49 20.66
N GLY A 260 7.21 4.33 19.45
CA GLY A 260 7.50 3.18 18.59
C GLY A 260 6.26 2.60 17.92
N GLU A 261 6.46 1.54 17.17
CA GLU A 261 5.39 0.78 16.52
C GLU A 261 4.74 -0.19 17.48
N LEU A 262 3.49 -0.53 17.22
CA LEU A 262 2.76 -1.58 17.92
C LEU A 262 2.75 -2.84 17.03
N ILE A 263 3.83 -3.63 17.06
CA ILE A 263 4.02 -4.87 16.28
C ILE A 263 4.44 -6.05 17.17
N GLY A 264 3.98 -6.07 18.41
CA GLY A 264 4.22 -7.15 19.36
C GLY A 264 3.03 -8.09 19.52
N GLY A 265 3.30 -9.31 20.00
CA GLY A 265 2.32 -10.37 20.25
C GLY A 265 2.11 -10.67 21.74
N ARG A 266 2.39 -9.71 22.63
CA ARG A 266 2.41 -9.94 24.10
C ARG A 266 1.07 -10.42 24.66
N LEU A 267 -0.04 -9.76 24.26
CA LEU A 267 -1.38 -10.02 24.81
C LEU A 267 -2.38 -10.57 23.78
N ALA A 268 -2.07 -10.46 22.49
CA ALA A 268 -2.91 -10.92 21.39
C ALA A 268 -2.05 -11.37 20.19
N ASN A 269 -2.58 -12.22 19.33
CA ASN A 269 -1.88 -12.65 18.11
C ASN A 269 -1.58 -11.45 17.22
N LEU A 270 -0.35 -11.32 16.74
CA LEU A 270 0.05 -10.29 15.75
C LEU A 270 -0.26 -10.73 14.31
N LEU A 271 -0.06 -12.00 13.98
CA LEU A 271 -0.35 -12.61 12.67
C LEU A 271 0.51 -12.09 11.50
N PRO A 272 1.84 -12.06 11.63
CA PRO A 272 2.74 -11.41 10.67
C PRO A 272 2.81 -12.08 9.30
N GLY A 273 2.37 -13.34 9.15
CA GLY A 273 2.36 -14.04 7.86
C GLY A 273 1.47 -13.35 6.81
N VAL A 274 0.53 -12.51 7.23
CA VAL A 274 -0.30 -11.73 6.31
C VAL A 274 0.51 -10.73 5.47
N TRP A 275 1.72 -10.33 5.91
CA TRP A 275 2.56 -9.43 5.14
C TRP A 275 3.04 -10.03 3.81
N SER A 276 3.13 -11.37 3.72
CA SER A 276 3.58 -12.09 2.52
C SER A 276 2.56 -13.04 1.89
N THR A 277 1.43 -13.27 2.54
CA THR A 277 0.34 -14.10 1.98
C THR A 277 -0.25 -13.43 0.74
N ARG A 278 -0.43 -14.18 -0.35
CA ARG A 278 -0.99 -13.72 -1.62
C ARG A 278 -0.25 -12.49 -2.18
N THR A 279 1.04 -12.62 -2.41
CA THR A 279 1.92 -11.60 -2.99
C THR A 279 1.29 -10.80 -4.15
N PRO A 280 0.53 -11.39 -5.11
CA PRO A 280 -0.10 -10.63 -6.18
C PRO A 280 -1.03 -9.50 -5.69
N ILE A 281 -1.68 -9.66 -4.53
CA ILE A 281 -2.54 -8.62 -3.94
C ILE A 281 -1.69 -7.42 -3.50
N LYS A 282 -0.55 -7.65 -2.84
CA LYS A 282 0.36 -6.60 -2.38
C LYS A 282 1.01 -5.85 -3.54
N LEU A 283 1.42 -6.59 -4.58
CA LEU A 283 1.95 -6.01 -5.81
C LEU A 283 0.91 -5.11 -6.51
N ALA A 284 -0.35 -5.59 -6.60
CA ALA A 284 -1.44 -4.82 -7.19
C ALA A 284 -1.81 -3.57 -6.36
N ASN A 285 -1.83 -3.68 -5.01
CA ASN A 285 -2.04 -2.54 -4.13
C ASN A 285 -0.99 -1.46 -4.36
N ARG A 286 0.29 -1.83 -4.29
CA ARG A 286 1.39 -0.87 -4.45
C ARG A 286 1.39 -0.23 -5.83
N ALA A 287 1.09 -1.01 -6.89
CA ALA A 287 0.96 -0.47 -8.24
C ALA A 287 -0.17 0.57 -8.36
N CYS A 288 -1.32 0.35 -7.71
CA CYS A 288 -2.41 1.33 -7.65
C CYS A 288 -2.03 2.59 -6.89
N GLU A 289 -1.40 2.46 -5.71
CA GLU A 289 -0.92 3.59 -4.92
C GLU A 289 0.09 4.43 -5.72
N ALA A 290 1.09 3.79 -6.32
CA ALA A 290 2.10 4.47 -7.14
C ALA A 290 1.47 5.22 -8.34
N LEU A 291 0.45 4.62 -9.00
CA LEU A 291 -0.27 5.28 -10.09
C LEU A 291 -1.09 6.47 -9.61
N LEU A 292 -1.82 6.35 -8.52
CA LEU A 292 -2.70 7.40 -8.02
C LEU A 292 -1.90 8.54 -7.38
N GLU A 293 -1.03 8.24 -6.42
CA GLU A 293 -0.25 9.21 -5.66
C GLU A 293 0.85 9.89 -6.48
N GLY A 294 1.55 9.09 -7.32
CA GLY A 294 2.71 9.58 -8.05
C GLY A 294 2.39 10.15 -9.43
N TRP A 295 1.28 9.73 -10.04
CA TRP A 295 0.95 10.13 -11.41
C TRP A 295 -0.41 10.80 -11.54
N ALA A 296 -1.50 10.12 -11.17
CA ALA A 296 -2.84 10.59 -11.54
C ALA A 296 -3.25 11.86 -10.78
N GLU A 297 -3.12 11.88 -9.45
CA GLU A 297 -3.42 13.05 -8.63
C GLU A 297 -2.53 14.24 -8.95
N PRO A 298 -1.18 14.11 -9.04
CA PRO A 298 -0.32 15.23 -9.35
C PRO A 298 -0.64 15.88 -10.70
N TRP A 299 -0.78 15.07 -11.74
CA TRP A 299 -1.04 15.61 -13.08
C TRP A 299 -2.46 16.12 -13.25
N ALA A 300 -3.46 15.59 -12.50
CA ALA A 300 -4.80 16.16 -12.45
C ALA A 300 -4.79 17.54 -11.77
N ALA A 301 -4.06 17.70 -10.67
CA ALA A 301 -3.93 18.96 -9.96
C ALA A 301 -3.26 20.04 -10.82
N LEU A 302 -2.08 19.74 -11.36
CA LEU A 302 -1.31 20.65 -12.21
C LEU A 302 -2.01 20.91 -13.55
N GLY A 303 -2.59 19.87 -14.17
CA GLY A 303 -3.34 20.01 -15.41
C GLY A 303 -4.56 20.93 -15.27
N ARG A 304 -5.30 20.83 -14.16
CA ARG A 304 -6.41 21.72 -13.85
C ARG A 304 -5.95 23.17 -13.64
N ALA A 305 -4.82 23.38 -12.96
CA ALA A 305 -4.22 24.70 -12.78
C ALA A 305 -3.81 25.35 -14.12
N LEU A 306 -3.52 24.54 -15.15
CA LEU A 306 -3.26 24.99 -16.52
C LEU A 306 -4.53 25.10 -17.39
N GLY A 307 -5.74 25.01 -16.83
CA GLY A 307 -7.02 25.09 -17.54
C GLY A 307 -7.50 23.77 -18.14
N GLY A 308 -6.93 22.64 -17.75
CA GLY A 308 -7.38 21.30 -18.10
C GLY A 308 -8.68 20.88 -17.38
N PRO A 309 -9.22 19.70 -17.69
CA PRO A 309 -10.47 19.20 -17.11
C PRO A 309 -10.30 18.84 -15.62
N ASP A 310 -11.44 18.79 -14.93
CA ASP A 310 -11.51 18.24 -13.57
C ASP A 310 -11.63 16.70 -13.62
N GLU A 311 -10.55 16.02 -13.26
CA GLU A 311 -10.48 14.55 -13.20
C GLU A 311 -10.77 14.01 -11.77
N GLN A 312 -11.08 14.87 -10.79
CA GLN A 312 -11.32 14.44 -9.40
C GLN A 312 -12.41 13.38 -9.27
N PRO A 313 -13.54 13.39 -10.02
CA PRO A 313 -14.52 12.30 -9.94
C PRO A 313 -13.96 10.92 -10.35
N ALA A 314 -13.12 10.87 -11.38
CA ALA A 314 -12.47 9.63 -11.82
C ALA A 314 -11.47 9.13 -10.77
N LEU A 315 -10.64 10.04 -10.21
CA LEU A 315 -9.70 9.73 -9.15
C LEU A 315 -10.41 9.21 -7.90
N ARG A 316 -11.51 9.85 -7.50
CA ARG A 316 -12.32 9.41 -6.35
C ARG A 316 -12.89 8.01 -6.55
N LEU A 317 -13.35 7.67 -7.76
CA LEU A 317 -13.83 6.33 -8.08
C LEU A 317 -12.70 5.29 -8.03
N ALA A 318 -11.51 5.61 -8.55
CA ALA A 318 -10.35 4.75 -8.48
C ALA A 318 -9.91 4.52 -7.03
N TRP A 319 -9.80 5.59 -6.22
CA TRP A 319 -9.49 5.49 -4.79
C TRP A 319 -10.48 4.64 -4.01
N LYS A 320 -11.80 4.80 -4.23
CA LYS A 320 -12.80 3.96 -3.56
C LYS A 320 -12.56 2.47 -3.82
N ARG A 321 -12.19 2.07 -5.05
CA ARG A 321 -11.86 0.68 -5.37
C ARG A 321 -10.62 0.19 -4.63
N VAL A 322 -9.59 1.03 -4.52
CA VAL A 322 -8.37 0.72 -3.75
C VAL A 322 -8.70 0.61 -2.27
N LEU A 323 -9.40 1.58 -1.70
CA LEU A 323 -9.77 1.58 -0.28
C LEU A 323 -10.64 0.39 0.11
N HIS A 324 -11.60 -0.04 -0.74
CA HIS A 324 -12.37 -1.27 -0.51
C HIS A 324 -11.46 -2.50 -0.35
N ASN A 325 -10.34 -2.55 -1.09
CA ASN A 325 -9.37 -3.63 -1.02
C ASN A 325 -8.40 -3.51 0.15
N GLN A 326 -8.28 -2.32 0.75
CA GLN A 326 -7.42 -2.06 1.91
C GLN A 326 -8.11 -2.35 3.26
N ALA A 327 -9.38 -2.82 3.25
CA ALA A 327 -9.92 -3.54 4.39
C ALA A 327 -8.95 -4.65 4.80
N HIS A 328 -8.73 -4.83 6.12
CA HIS A 328 -7.59 -5.61 6.62
C HIS A 328 -7.55 -7.04 6.08
N ASP A 329 -8.63 -7.81 6.05
CA ASP A 329 -8.64 -9.17 5.50
C ASP A 329 -8.42 -9.23 3.99
N SER A 330 -8.89 -8.19 3.26
CA SER A 330 -8.76 -8.13 1.80
C SER A 330 -7.31 -7.92 1.40
N LEU A 331 -6.64 -6.89 1.94
CA LEU A 331 -5.25 -6.58 1.64
C LEU A 331 -4.28 -7.61 2.22
N CYS A 332 -4.51 -8.06 3.44
CA CYS A 332 -3.75 -9.13 4.08
C CYS A 332 -3.84 -10.45 3.28
N GLY A 333 -4.92 -10.66 2.53
CA GLY A 333 -5.12 -11.87 1.72
C GLY A 333 -5.46 -13.11 2.55
N CYS A 334 -5.84 -12.91 3.82
CA CYS A 334 -6.32 -13.95 4.72
C CYS A 334 -7.82 -14.21 4.50
N SER A 335 -8.20 -14.42 3.26
CA SER A 335 -9.58 -14.62 2.79
C SER A 335 -9.68 -15.80 1.85
N VAL A 336 -10.92 -16.26 1.58
CA VAL A 336 -11.18 -17.34 0.61
C VAL A 336 -10.80 -16.91 -0.81
N ASP A 337 -10.55 -17.87 -1.69
CA ASP A 337 -10.07 -17.63 -3.06
C ASP A 337 -11.02 -16.73 -3.88
N ALA A 338 -12.33 -16.89 -3.69
CA ALA A 338 -13.32 -16.04 -4.36
C ALA A 338 -13.17 -14.56 -4.00
N VAL A 339 -12.81 -14.24 -2.74
CA VAL A 339 -12.52 -12.86 -2.29
C VAL A 339 -11.22 -12.37 -2.95
N ALA A 340 -10.15 -13.15 -2.92
CA ALA A 340 -8.88 -12.77 -3.54
C ALA A 340 -9.04 -12.42 -5.03
N ASN A 341 -9.84 -13.19 -5.77
CA ASN A 341 -10.14 -12.90 -7.18
C ASN A 341 -10.93 -11.59 -7.35
N GLN A 342 -11.89 -11.29 -6.46
CA GLN A 342 -12.64 -10.03 -6.48
C GLN A 342 -11.74 -8.83 -6.14
N VAL A 343 -10.83 -8.98 -5.18
CA VAL A 343 -9.82 -7.98 -4.81
C VAL A 343 -8.94 -7.63 -6.02
N LEU A 344 -8.37 -8.63 -6.70
CA LEU A 344 -7.57 -8.42 -7.90
C LEU A 344 -8.37 -7.73 -9.01
N GLY A 345 -9.62 -8.14 -9.25
CA GLY A 345 -10.49 -7.50 -10.24
C GLY A 345 -10.80 -6.03 -9.92
N ARG A 346 -10.92 -5.65 -8.65
CA ARG A 346 -11.08 -4.24 -8.25
C ARG A 346 -9.79 -3.44 -8.47
N TYR A 347 -8.61 -4.02 -8.19
CA TYR A 347 -7.33 -3.39 -8.52
C TYR A 347 -7.15 -3.21 -10.03
N ASP A 348 -7.45 -4.22 -10.85
CA ASP A 348 -7.40 -4.10 -12.31
C ASP A 348 -8.29 -2.96 -12.81
N SER A 349 -9.47 -2.82 -12.23
CA SER A 349 -10.40 -1.74 -12.58
C SER A 349 -9.86 -0.36 -12.15
N ALA A 350 -9.18 -0.26 -10.99
CA ALA A 350 -8.55 0.98 -10.52
C ALA A 350 -7.35 1.35 -11.39
N VAL A 351 -6.49 0.37 -11.74
CA VAL A 351 -5.34 0.54 -12.63
C VAL A 351 -5.79 0.99 -14.02
N GLY A 352 -6.80 0.34 -14.60
CA GLY A 352 -7.33 0.69 -15.92
C GLY A 352 -7.82 2.14 -15.98
N LEU A 353 -8.65 2.54 -15.00
CA LEU A 353 -9.15 3.93 -14.92
C LEU A 353 -8.01 4.94 -14.72
N SER A 354 -7.08 4.65 -13.81
CA SER A 354 -5.96 5.54 -13.52
C SER A 354 -5.02 5.71 -14.71
N ARG A 355 -4.66 4.61 -15.40
CA ARG A 355 -3.79 4.65 -16.57
C ARG A 355 -4.40 5.47 -17.69
N GLU A 356 -5.67 5.26 -18.00
CA GLU A 356 -6.37 6.02 -19.03
C GLU A 356 -6.45 7.50 -18.67
N THR A 357 -6.77 7.83 -17.42
CA THR A 357 -6.80 9.22 -16.94
C THR A 357 -5.43 9.88 -17.10
N ILE A 358 -4.36 9.20 -16.68
CA ILE A 358 -2.98 9.71 -16.82
C ILE A 358 -2.65 9.93 -18.31
N THR A 359 -2.86 8.94 -19.16
CA THR A 359 -2.50 9.02 -20.58
C THR A 359 -3.18 10.21 -21.25
N ARG A 360 -4.49 10.38 -21.09
CA ARG A 360 -5.26 11.50 -21.66
C ARG A 360 -4.81 12.86 -21.11
N LEU A 361 -4.47 12.94 -19.80
CA LEU A 361 -3.93 14.18 -19.21
C LEU A 361 -2.58 14.54 -19.82
N LEU A 362 -1.65 13.59 -19.91
CA LEU A 362 -0.30 13.83 -20.45
C LEU A 362 -0.35 14.16 -21.95
N GLU A 363 -1.17 13.45 -22.74
CA GLU A 363 -1.40 13.74 -24.16
C GLU A 363 -1.91 15.17 -24.35
N ARG A 364 -2.89 15.58 -23.55
CA ARG A 364 -3.47 16.93 -23.60
C ARG A 364 -2.45 18.00 -23.21
N LEU A 365 -1.63 17.76 -22.17
CA LEU A 365 -0.56 18.65 -21.78
C LEU A 365 0.52 18.78 -22.86
N ALA A 366 0.82 17.70 -23.55
CA ALA A 366 1.76 17.66 -24.69
C ALA A 366 1.16 18.16 -26.02
N GLY A 367 -0.13 18.50 -26.04
CA GLY A 367 -0.81 19.03 -27.23
C GLY A 367 -1.23 18.01 -28.28
N HIS A 368 -1.25 16.73 -27.90
CA HIS A 368 -1.73 15.66 -28.79
C HIS A 368 -3.26 15.73 -28.88
N ASP A 369 -3.76 15.76 -30.11
CA ASP A 369 -5.18 15.73 -30.42
C ASP A 369 -5.56 14.33 -30.93
N VAL A 370 -6.14 13.52 -30.05
CA VAL A 370 -6.58 12.15 -30.40
C VAL A 370 -7.62 12.10 -31.52
N GLU A 371 -8.33 13.20 -31.77
CA GLU A 371 -9.30 13.29 -32.89
C GLU A 371 -8.64 13.62 -34.22
N ARG A 372 -7.41 14.16 -34.23
CA ARG A 372 -6.63 14.56 -35.43
C ARG A 372 -5.45 13.65 -35.70
N ARG A 373 -5.62 12.36 -35.58
CA ARG A 373 -4.54 11.40 -35.83
C ARG A 373 -4.11 11.50 -37.28
N THR A 374 -2.83 11.83 -37.50
CA THR A 374 -2.24 11.89 -38.86
C THR A 374 -1.84 10.51 -39.33
N PRO A 375 -2.11 10.18 -40.62
CA PRO A 375 -1.89 8.84 -41.15
C PRO A 375 -0.44 8.44 -41.39
N ASP A 376 0.51 9.38 -41.40
CA ASP A 376 1.90 9.11 -41.77
C ASP A 376 2.83 9.23 -40.56
N VAL A 377 3.36 8.10 -40.15
CA VAL A 377 4.29 7.97 -39.04
C VAL A 377 5.71 7.81 -39.58
N VAL A 378 6.21 8.81 -40.27
CA VAL A 378 7.63 8.85 -40.67
C VAL A 378 8.45 9.52 -39.56
N GLU A 379 7.90 10.56 -38.97
CA GLU A 379 8.47 11.25 -37.80
C GLU A 379 7.36 11.54 -36.81
N GLN A 380 7.58 11.18 -35.52
CA GLN A 380 6.67 11.48 -34.42
C GLN A 380 7.42 12.26 -33.35
N GLU A 381 6.76 13.24 -32.78
CA GLU A 381 7.20 13.87 -31.56
C GLU A 381 6.69 13.08 -30.36
N VAL A 382 7.56 12.75 -29.43
CA VAL A 382 7.20 12.12 -28.16
C VAL A 382 7.54 13.04 -26.99
N ALA A 383 6.66 13.12 -26.00
CA ALA A 383 6.81 13.87 -24.77
C ALA A 383 7.07 12.92 -23.62
N ILE A 384 8.20 13.12 -22.94
CA ILE A 384 8.59 12.30 -21.79
C ILE A 384 8.40 13.11 -20.52
N PHE A 385 7.49 12.66 -19.68
CA PHE A 385 7.06 13.31 -18.44
C PHE A 385 7.78 12.74 -17.23
N ASN A 386 8.05 13.61 -16.26
CA ASN A 386 8.70 13.32 -15.00
C ASN A 386 7.74 13.63 -13.82
N PRO A 387 7.39 12.64 -12.96
CA PRO A 387 6.50 12.84 -11.82
C PRO A 387 7.25 13.23 -10.53
N SER A 388 8.55 13.53 -10.63
CA SER A 388 9.39 13.89 -9.49
C SER A 388 9.53 15.41 -9.38
N PRO A 389 9.68 15.96 -8.15
CA PRO A 389 10.03 17.38 -7.97
C PRO A 389 11.50 17.71 -8.28
N HIS A 390 12.24 16.75 -8.84
CA HIS A 390 13.66 16.87 -9.21
C HIS A 390 13.88 16.54 -10.68
N PRO A 391 14.91 17.14 -11.36
CA PRO A 391 15.29 16.73 -12.70
C PRO A 391 15.70 15.25 -12.73
N ARG A 392 15.35 14.52 -13.78
CA ARG A 392 15.64 13.09 -13.89
C ARG A 392 16.21 12.68 -15.22
N THR A 393 17.21 11.80 -15.15
CA THR A 393 17.67 10.97 -16.26
C THR A 393 17.26 9.53 -15.94
N ASP A 394 16.47 8.91 -16.84
CA ASP A 394 15.97 7.55 -16.59
C ASP A 394 15.63 6.82 -17.89
N VAL A 395 15.54 5.49 -17.79
CA VAL A 395 15.04 4.68 -18.89
C VAL A 395 13.53 4.87 -19.01
N VAL A 396 13.07 5.22 -20.20
CA VAL A 396 11.65 5.35 -20.49
C VAL A 396 11.23 4.37 -21.57
N ARG A 397 10.01 3.87 -21.45
CA ARG A 397 9.33 3.05 -22.46
C ARG A 397 8.15 3.82 -23.00
N VAL A 398 8.12 4.00 -24.31
CA VAL A 398 7.07 4.74 -25.00
C VAL A 398 6.38 3.81 -25.97
N ALA A 399 5.08 3.78 -25.88
CA ALA A 399 4.24 3.01 -26.77
C ALA A 399 4.18 3.69 -28.14
N LEU A 400 4.51 2.94 -29.19
CA LEU A 400 4.35 3.42 -30.55
C LEU A 400 2.91 3.20 -31.04
N GLU A 401 2.38 4.18 -31.71
CA GLU A 401 1.18 3.99 -32.52
C GLU A 401 1.65 3.72 -33.98
N PRO A 402 1.83 2.46 -34.36
CA PRO A 402 2.40 2.13 -35.68
C PRO A 402 1.47 2.48 -36.85
N TYR A 403 0.20 2.78 -36.53
CA TYR A 403 -0.82 3.04 -37.54
C TYR A 403 -1.64 4.28 -37.24
N PRO A 404 -2.07 4.99 -38.32
CA PRO A 404 -3.14 5.94 -38.17
C PRO A 404 -4.30 5.22 -37.52
N ALA A 405 -4.93 5.86 -36.54
CA ALA A 405 -6.18 5.36 -36.00
C ALA A 405 -7.06 5.05 -37.21
N LEU A 406 -7.47 3.81 -37.33
CA LEU A 406 -8.57 3.48 -38.23
C LEU A 406 -9.74 4.33 -37.75
N SER A 407 -9.99 5.47 -38.40
CA SER A 407 -11.25 6.13 -38.25
C SER A 407 -12.26 5.10 -38.70
N LEU A 408 -12.92 4.45 -37.78
CA LEU A 408 -14.11 3.68 -38.05
C LEU A 408 -15.17 4.67 -38.53
N GLN A 409 -15.09 5.04 -39.78
CA GLN A 409 -16.25 5.51 -40.51
C GLN A 409 -17.18 4.31 -40.62
N VAL A 410 -18.12 4.28 -39.70
CA VAL A 410 -19.22 3.33 -39.72
C VAL A 410 -19.82 3.35 -41.15
N GLY A 411 -19.58 2.29 -41.91
CA GLY A 411 -20.18 2.11 -43.23
C GLY A 411 -19.26 1.75 -44.39
N GLN A 412 -17.93 1.85 -44.25
CA GLN A 412 -17.02 1.40 -45.32
C GLN A 412 -15.75 0.72 -44.78
N PRO A 413 -15.67 -0.60 -44.76
CA PRO A 413 -14.43 -1.31 -44.46
C PRO A 413 -13.51 -1.25 -45.65
N GLN A 414 -12.77 -0.17 -45.83
CA GLN A 414 -11.59 -0.18 -46.68
C GLN A 414 -10.40 -0.48 -45.79
N PHE A 415 -10.13 -1.76 -45.58
CA PHE A 415 -8.88 -2.19 -44.97
C PHE A 415 -7.75 -1.88 -45.95
N PRO A 416 -6.76 -1.04 -45.62
CA PRO A 416 -5.56 -0.94 -46.40
C PRO A 416 -4.92 -2.34 -46.49
N ARG A 417 -4.59 -2.80 -47.66
CA ARG A 417 -3.81 -4.03 -47.84
C ARG A 417 -2.37 -3.73 -47.46
N PHE A 418 -2.02 -4.02 -46.22
CA PHE A 418 -0.62 -4.01 -45.82
C PHE A 418 0.06 -5.27 -46.37
N THR A 419 1.17 -5.08 -47.06
CA THR A 419 2.07 -6.18 -47.40
C THR A 419 2.86 -6.50 -46.11
N ILE A 420 2.90 -7.76 -45.72
CA ILE A 420 3.68 -8.28 -44.56
C ILE A 420 5.15 -7.81 -44.60
N ALA A 421 5.70 -7.59 -45.81
CA ALA A 421 7.05 -7.04 -45.99
C ALA A 421 7.28 -5.62 -45.41
N ALA A 422 6.21 -4.83 -45.14
CA ALA A 422 6.36 -3.52 -44.53
C ALA A 422 6.46 -3.62 -42.99
N LEU A 423 6.24 -4.81 -42.42
CA LEU A 423 6.26 -5.10 -40.97
C LEU A 423 7.56 -5.79 -40.53
N GLU A 424 8.49 -6.09 -41.46
CA GLU A 424 9.78 -6.68 -41.13
C GLU A 424 10.60 -5.68 -40.28
N GLU A 425 10.49 -5.83 -38.97
CA GLU A 425 11.38 -5.30 -37.93
C GLU A 425 11.84 -3.83 -38.11
N PRO A 426 10.94 -2.84 -38.03
CA PRO A 426 11.36 -1.45 -38.10
C PRO A 426 12.31 -1.13 -36.96
N GLY A 427 13.41 -0.47 -37.25
CA GLY A 427 14.22 0.23 -36.29
C GLY A 427 13.71 1.66 -36.08
N PHE A 428 14.03 2.24 -34.96
CA PHE A 428 13.70 3.61 -34.64
C PHE A 428 14.91 4.33 -33.99
N ALA A 429 14.92 5.64 -34.10
CA ALA A 429 15.90 6.52 -33.50
C ALA A 429 15.19 7.68 -32.78
N ILE A 430 15.74 8.10 -31.64
CA ILE A 430 15.36 9.31 -30.95
C ILE A 430 16.49 10.34 -31.12
N ASP A 431 16.17 11.49 -31.71
CA ASP A 431 17.15 12.55 -32.05
C ASP A 431 18.37 11.98 -32.81
N GLY A 432 18.12 11.06 -33.75
CA GLY A 432 19.17 10.40 -34.55
C GLY A 432 19.95 9.29 -33.82
N ARG A 433 19.67 8.98 -32.55
CA ARG A 433 20.29 7.86 -31.82
C ARG A 433 19.38 6.63 -31.83
N PRO A 434 19.89 5.46 -32.24
CA PRO A 434 19.08 4.23 -32.24
C PRO A 434 18.49 3.92 -30.89
N VAL A 435 17.22 3.47 -30.84
CA VAL A 435 16.51 3.04 -29.65
C VAL A 435 16.16 1.57 -29.73
N ARG A 436 15.99 0.94 -28.58
CA ARG A 436 15.59 -0.45 -28.48
C ARG A 436 14.09 -0.58 -28.77
N VAL A 437 13.73 -1.52 -29.63
CA VAL A 437 12.33 -1.86 -29.94
C VAL A 437 11.94 -3.12 -29.17
N VAL A 438 10.84 -3.07 -28.45
CA VAL A 438 10.36 -4.17 -27.62
C VAL A 438 8.87 -4.43 -27.86
N PRO A 439 8.39 -5.68 -27.72
CA PRO A 439 6.95 -5.93 -27.72
C PRO A 439 6.24 -5.12 -26.64
N SER A 440 5.07 -4.55 -26.95
CA SER A 440 4.29 -3.85 -25.93
C SER A 440 3.77 -4.82 -24.87
N ALA A 441 3.91 -4.42 -23.60
CA ALA A 441 3.36 -5.18 -22.49
C ALA A 441 1.89 -4.81 -22.17
N ASP A 442 1.32 -3.81 -22.86
CA ASP A 442 -0.04 -3.35 -22.61
C ASP A 442 -1.05 -4.21 -23.39
N PRO A 443 -1.83 -5.08 -22.71
CA PRO A 443 -2.83 -5.93 -23.37
C PRO A 443 -4.01 -5.11 -23.94
N ALA A 444 -4.25 -3.89 -23.45
CA ALA A 444 -5.32 -3.02 -23.96
C ALA A 444 -5.03 -2.48 -25.37
N ARG A 445 -3.76 -2.51 -25.78
CA ARG A 445 -3.31 -2.12 -27.14
C ARG A 445 -3.39 -3.26 -28.15
N THR A 446 -3.95 -4.40 -27.78
CA THR A 446 -4.11 -5.56 -28.64
C THR A 446 -5.23 -5.38 -29.68
N ARG A 447 -4.88 -5.14 -30.94
CA ARG A 447 -5.24 -6.00 -32.06
C ARG A 447 -6.69 -5.96 -32.51
N TRP A 448 -6.96 -5.07 -33.37
CA TRP A 448 -8.09 -5.27 -34.28
C TRP A 448 -7.70 -6.20 -35.48
N LEU A 449 -6.40 -6.38 -35.72
CA LEU A 449 -5.90 -7.24 -36.81
C LEU A 449 -4.89 -8.26 -36.27
N PRO A 450 -4.98 -9.54 -36.63
CA PRO A 450 -4.10 -10.62 -36.12
C PRO A 450 -2.64 -10.53 -36.58
N ILE A 451 -2.29 -9.53 -37.37
CA ILE A 451 -0.98 -9.36 -38.05
C ILE A 451 -0.08 -8.38 -37.29
N GLU A 452 -0.57 -7.70 -36.23
CA GLU A 452 0.16 -6.59 -35.62
C GLU A 452 0.50 -6.90 -34.17
N SER A 453 1.78 -6.94 -33.85
CA SER A 453 2.22 -6.88 -32.47
C SER A 453 2.47 -5.41 -32.13
N PRO A 454 1.80 -4.83 -31.13
CA PRO A 454 2.09 -3.48 -30.69
C PRO A 454 3.55 -3.42 -30.20
N LEU A 455 4.26 -2.38 -30.61
CA LEU A 455 5.67 -2.16 -30.28
C LEU A 455 5.80 -0.95 -29.37
N ASP A 456 6.75 -1.03 -28.45
CA ASP A 456 7.23 0.10 -27.67
C ASP A 456 8.70 0.36 -28.03
N VAL A 457 9.14 1.60 -27.81
CA VAL A 457 10.56 1.96 -27.84
C VAL A 457 11.07 2.21 -26.44
N GLU A 458 12.30 1.78 -26.18
CA GLU A 458 12.96 1.95 -24.90
C GLU A 458 14.29 2.70 -25.09
N PHE A 459 14.48 3.79 -24.32
CA PHE A 459 15.67 4.63 -24.40
C PHE A 459 15.90 5.40 -23.10
N VAL A 460 17.06 6.04 -22.95
CA VAL A 460 17.38 6.93 -21.83
C VAL A 460 16.92 8.34 -22.18
N ALA A 461 15.98 8.88 -21.39
CA ALA A 461 15.58 10.27 -21.44
C ALA A 461 16.39 11.05 -20.40
N ALA A 462 17.19 12.02 -20.86
CA ALA A 462 18.11 12.77 -20.00
C ALA A 462 17.54 14.12 -19.58
N ASP A 463 17.78 14.51 -18.33
CA ASP A 463 17.46 15.82 -17.77
C ASP A 463 16.00 16.26 -17.97
N VAL A 464 15.06 15.34 -17.75
CA VAL A 464 13.62 15.65 -17.82
C VAL A 464 13.25 16.55 -16.64
N PRO A 465 12.64 17.74 -16.89
CA PRO A 465 12.41 18.74 -15.85
C PRO A 465 11.41 18.26 -14.78
N PRO A 466 11.51 18.82 -13.55
CA PRO A 466 10.62 18.48 -12.43
C PRO A 466 9.15 18.78 -12.75
N PHE A 467 8.25 17.81 -12.56
CA PHE A 467 6.84 17.92 -12.95
C PHE A 467 6.67 18.65 -14.28
N GLY A 468 7.47 18.26 -15.26
CA GLY A 468 7.52 18.80 -16.60
C GLY A 468 7.73 17.68 -17.60
N TYR A 469 7.97 18.04 -18.85
CA TYR A 469 8.30 17.08 -19.88
C TYR A 469 9.36 17.63 -20.83
N LYS A 470 10.03 16.69 -21.49
CA LYS A 470 10.97 16.97 -22.57
C LYS A 470 10.48 16.36 -23.86
N ARG A 471 10.68 17.07 -24.99
CA ARG A 471 10.32 16.60 -26.33
C ARG A 471 11.48 15.90 -27.00
N TYR A 472 11.16 14.85 -27.75
CA TYR A 472 12.10 14.09 -28.55
C TYR A 472 11.48 13.76 -29.89
N THR A 473 12.29 13.78 -30.95
CA THR A 473 11.86 13.40 -32.30
C THR A 473 12.15 11.91 -32.52
N LEU A 474 11.08 11.14 -32.76
CA LEU A 474 11.16 9.73 -33.11
C LEU A 474 11.16 9.61 -34.64
N SER A 475 12.17 8.98 -35.20
CA SER A 475 12.28 8.72 -36.66
C SER A 475 12.53 7.25 -36.97
N ARG A 476 12.18 6.81 -38.17
CA ARG A 476 12.49 5.45 -38.64
C ARG A 476 13.96 5.35 -39.04
N THR A 477 14.57 4.21 -38.72
CA THR A 477 15.94 3.86 -39.11
C THR A 477 16.06 2.36 -39.34
N ALA A 478 17.22 1.90 -39.77
CA ALA A 478 17.50 0.47 -39.74
C ALA A 478 17.57 0.00 -38.29
N ARG A 479 17.02 -1.16 -38.01
CA ARG A 479 17.11 -1.76 -36.66
C ARG A 479 18.57 -2.09 -36.36
N PRO A 480 19.16 -1.51 -35.32
CA PRO A 480 20.52 -1.86 -34.97
C PRO A 480 20.56 -3.29 -34.42
N ALA A 481 21.65 -4.01 -34.69
CA ALA A 481 21.90 -5.28 -34.03
C ALA A 481 22.16 -5.05 -32.55
N GLU A 482 21.47 -5.77 -31.69
CA GLU A 482 21.81 -5.89 -30.27
C GLU A 482 22.92 -6.93 -30.15
N GLU A 483 24.01 -6.59 -29.50
CA GLU A 483 25.05 -7.60 -29.19
C GLU A 483 24.47 -8.57 -28.16
N ASP A 484 24.49 -9.85 -28.53
CA ASP A 484 23.96 -10.96 -27.75
C ASP A 484 25.06 -12.02 -27.59
N ASP A 485 25.56 -12.15 -26.37
CA ASP A 485 26.65 -13.09 -26.06
C ASP A 485 26.48 -13.73 -24.67
N HIS A 486 27.40 -14.60 -24.32
CA HIS A 486 27.42 -15.26 -23.01
C HIS A 486 28.29 -14.53 -21.98
N GLY A 487 28.59 -13.25 -22.19
CA GLY A 487 29.28 -12.42 -21.20
C GLY A 487 28.48 -12.29 -19.91
N ARG A 488 29.21 -12.09 -18.82
CA ARG A 488 28.60 -12.04 -17.48
C ARG A 488 28.74 -10.66 -16.81
N THR A 489 29.27 -9.67 -17.52
CA THR A 489 29.58 -8.35 -16.95
C THR A 489 28.85 -7.23 -17.71
N LEU A 490 28.19 -6.35 -16.97
CA LEU A 490 27.71 -5.04 -17.44
C LEU A 490 28.53 -3.97 -16.76
N GLU A 491 28.79 -2.86 -17.47
CA GLU A 491 29.50 -1.72 -16.91
C GLU A 491 29.10 -0.42 -17.58
N VAL A 492 28.78 0.61 -16.79
CA VAL A 492 28.47 1.95 -17.26
C VAL A 492 28.69 2.98 -16.12
N ASP A 493 29.36 4.09 -16.39
CA ASP A 493 29.50 5.23 -15.46
C ASP A 493 29.96 4.87 -14.03
N GLY A 494 30.83 3.86 -13.88
CA GLY A 494 31.32 3.39 -12.58
C GLY A 494 30.37 2.42 -11.85
N LEU A 495 29.25 2.06 -12.47
CA LEU A 495 28.38 1.00 -12.03
C LEU A 495 28.75 -0.30 -12.76
N ARG A 496 29.08 -1.37 -12.01
CA ARG A 496 29.44 -2.66 -12.56
C ARG A 496 28.57 -3.75 -11.96
N VAL A 497 28.08 -4.64 -12.82
CA VAL A 497 27.27 -5.82 -12.42
C VAL A 497 27.89 -7.07 -13.04
N VAL A 498 28.16 -8.08 -12.22
CA VAL A 498 28.71 -9.35 -12.66
C VAL A 498 27.82 -10.50 -12.20
N ALA A 499 27.41 -11.37 -13.11
CA ALA A 499 26.73 -12.61 -12.75
C ALA A 499 27.77 -13.68 -12.38
N ALA A 500 27.73 -14.20 -11.17
CA ALA A 500 28.54 -15.30 -10.70
C ALA A 500 28.14 -16.65 -11.37
N GLU A 501 28.91 -17.70 -11.13
CA GLU A 501 28.64 -19.03 -11.72
C GLU A 501 27.32 -19.63 -11.24
N ASP A 502 26.92 -19.35 -10.00
CA ASP A 502 25.65 -19.76 -9.38
C ASP A 502 24.47 -18.86 -9.74
N GLY A 503 24.73 -17.80 -10.53
CA GLY A 503 23.71 -16.84 -10.97
C GLY A 503 23.36 -15.77 -9.94
N THR A 504 24.08 -15.68 -8.82
CA THR A 504 24.03 -14.51 -7.92
C THR A 504 24.74 -13.32 -8.59
N LEU A 505 24.53 -12.11 -8.06
CA LEU A 505 25.15 -10.91 -8.59
C LEU A 505 26.25 -10.37 -7.64
N GLU A 506 27.35 -9.93 -8.26
CA GLU A 506 28.26 -8.96 -7.70
C GLU A 506 27.91 -7.59 -8.28
N VAL A 507 27.70 -6.58 -7.42
CA VAL A 507 27.40 -5.21 -7.84
C VAL A 507 28.39 -4.26 -7.20
N ALA A 508 29.04 -3.43 -8.03
CA ALA A 508 29.94 -2.37 -7.60
C ALA A 508 29.33 -1.00 -7.91
N PHE A 509 29.23 -0.16 -6.88
CA PHE A 509 28.92 1.26 -6.98
C PHE A 509 30.24 2.04 -6.70
N GLY A 510 30.95 2.43 -7.74
CA GLY A 510 32.31 2.95 -7.61
C GLY A 510 33.23 1.94 -6.94
N ASP A 511 33.86 2.30 -5.80
CA ASP A 511 34.78 1.44 -5.05
C ASP A 511 34.09 0.45 -4.09
N THR A 512 32.79 0.60 -3.85
CA THR A 512 32.04 -0.28 -2.94
C THR A 512 31.46 -1.47 -3.70
N VAL A 513 31.80 -2.71 -3.28
CA VAL A 513 31.40 -3.94 -3.95
C VAL A 513 30.57 -4.81 -3.00
N TYR A 514 29.44 -5.27 -3.47
CA TYR A 514 28.56 -6.24 -2.80
C TYR A 514 28.57 -7.56 -3.57
N HIS A 515 28.64 -8.70 -2.86
CA HIS A 515 28.73 -10.03 -3.45
C HIS A 515 27.54 -10.89 -3.04
N GLY A 516 27.20 -11.88 -3.87
CA GLY A 516 26.18 -12.88 -3.57
C GLY A 516 24.76 -12.31 -3.53
N LEU A 517 24.51 -11.19 -4.19
CA LEU A 517 23.16 -10.58 -4.22
C LEU A 517 22.20 -11.45 -5.02
N LEU A 518 20.93 -11.49 -4.64
CA LEU A 518 19.89 -12.36 -5.21
C LEU A 518 20.13 -13.85 -4.93
N ASP A 519 20.82 -14.19 -3.85
CA ASP A 519 20.79 -15.55 -3.34
C ASP A 519 19.35 -15.97 -2.99
N VAL A 520 19.03 -17.24 -3.13
CA VAL A 520 17.65 -17.76 -2.97
C VAL A 520 17.58 -18.65 -1.74
N GLU A 521 16.66 -18.31 -0.85
CA GLU A 521 16.28 -19.17 0.26
C GLU A 521 14.86 -19.70 0.03
N ASP A 522 14.69 -21.01 0.08
CA ASP A 522 13.39 -21.68 -0.01
C ASP A 522 13.18 -22.53 1.24
N LEU A 523 12.13 -22.21 2.01
CA LEU A 523 11.78 -22.87 3.26
C LEU A 523 10.37 -23.44 3.19
N GLY A 524 10.16 -24.66 3.67
CA GLY A 524 8.84 -25.26 3.81
C GLY A 524 7.99 -24.51 4.83
N ASP A 525 6.70 -24.33 4.51
CA ASP A 525 5.73 -23.63 5.33
C ASP A 525 4.54 -24.54 5.70
N GLY A 526 4.56 -25.06 6.92
CA GLY A 526 3.46 -25.83 7.52
C GLY A 526 2.31 -24.96 8.05
N GLY A 527 2.40 -23.64 7.90
CA GLY A 527 1.49 -22.65 8.46
C GLY A 527 0.17 -22.45 7.70
N ASP A 528 -0.34 -21.25 7.80
CA ASP A 528 -1.58 -20.84 7.15
C ASP A 528 -1.49 -19.38 6.66
N SER A 529 -2.62 -18.76 6.25
CA SER A 529 -2.58 -17.40 5.72
C SER A 529 -2.08 -16.34 6.72
N TYR A 530 -2.18 -16.61 8.01
CA TYR A 530 -1.83 -15.69 9.09
C TYR A 530 -0.40 -15.83 9.58
N ASP A 531 0.14 -17.04 9.56
CA ASP A 531 1.46 -17.32 10.13
C ASP A 531 2.29 -18.26 9.27
N PHE A 532 3.58 -17.92 9.16
CA PHE A 532 4.61 -18.83 8.68
C PHE A 532 4.97 -19.83 9.79
N ASP A 533 5.02 -21.13 9.46
CA ASP A 533 5.42 -22.20 10.37
C ASP A 533 6.47 -23.10 9.70
N ALA A 534 7.74 -22.81 9.96
CA ALA A 534 8.86 -23.51 9.36
C ALA A 534 8.84 -25.02 9.69
N VAL A 535 9.10 -25.86 8.73
CA VAL A 535 9.25 -27.31 8.98
C VAL A 535 10.62 -27.64 9.58
N GLY A 536 10.69 -28.68 10.41
CA GLY A 536 11.89 -29.00 11.18
C GLY A 536 13.05 -29.57 10.35
N ASN A 537 12.74 -30.37 9.33
CA ASN A 537 13.71 -31.01 8.46
C ASN A 537 13.51 -30.57 7.02
N ASP A 538 14.13 -29.46 6.64
CA ASP A 538 13.98 -28.81 5.34
C ASP A 538 15.27 -28.84 4.53
N PRO A 539 15.32 -29.53 3.39
CA PRO A 539 16.51 -29.55 2.53
C PRO A 539 16.70 -28.23 1.76
N GLY A 540 15.68 -27.36 1.71
CA GLY A 540 15.72 -26.12 0.94
C GLY A 540 15.73 -26.33 -0.58
N ALA A 541 16.16 -25.29 -1.31
CA ALA A 541 16.34 -25.32 -2.75
C ALA A 541 17.75 -25.77 -3.14
N ALA A 542 17.86 -26.70 -4.08
CA ALA A 542 19.15 -27.10 -4.68
C ALA A 542 19.27 -26.51 -6.10
N LEU A 543 20.34 -25.76 -6.37
CA LEU A 543 20.58 -25.19 -7.70
C LEU A 543 20.95 -26.30 -8.69
N ALA A 544 20.14 -26.52 -9.72
CA ALA A 544 20.35 -27.54 -10.75
C ALA A 544 21.05 -27.00 -12.00
N SER A 545 20.76 -25.78 -12.44
CA SER A 545 21.43 -25.19 -13.60
C SER A 545 21.32 -23.64 -13.61
N VAL A 546 22.30 -23.03 -14.27
CA VAL A 546 22.36 -21.57 -14.52
C VAL A 546 22.67 -21.32 -15.99
N THR A 547 21.92 -20.42 -16.60
CA THR A 547 22.30 -19.86 -17.90
C THR A 547 22.34 -18.33 -17.79
N CYS A 548 23.30 -17.72 -18.47
CA CYS A 548 23.46 -16.27 -18.51
C CYS A 548 23.59 -15.81 -19.96
N ARG A 549 22.87 -14.74 -20.30
CA ARG A 549 22.87 -14.07 -21.59
C ARG A 549 23.08 -12.59 -21.38
N ARG A 550 24.05 -12.00 -22.03
CA ARG A 550 24.30 -10.56 -22.01
C ARG A 550 23.81 -9.92 -23.28
N LEU A 551 23.10 -8.82 -23.13
CA LEU A 551 22.51 -8.04 -24.21
C LEU A 551 22.98 -6.59 -24.09
N ARG A 552 23.60 -6.06 -25.13
CA ARG A 552 24.05 -4.66 -25.19
C ARG A 552 23.49 -3.98 -26.42
N HIS A 553 22.72 -2.93 -26.21
CA HIS A 553 22.12 -2.14 -27.27
C HIS A 553 22.99 -0.90 -27.58
N PRO A 554 23.10 -0.46 -28.86
CA PRO A 554 23.86 0.74 -29.23
C PRO A 554 23.40 2.05 -28.56
N SER A 555 22.19 2.10 -27.95
CA SER A 555 21.72 3.20 -27.11
C SER A 555 22.44 3.29 -25.76
N GLY A 556 23.31 2.34 -25.41
CA GLY A 556 23.98 2.23 -24.12
C GLY A 556 23.22 1.41 -23.07
N LEU A 557 22.01 0.94 -23.38
CA LEU A 557 21.28 0.01 -22.50
C LEU A 557 21.98 -1.34 -22.47
N GLN A 558 22.23 -1.85 -21.27
CA GLN A 558 22.88 -3.15 -21.05
C GLN A 558 22.02 -4.00 -20.12
N ARG A 559 21.93 -5.31 -20.40
CA ARG A 559 21.14 -6.27 -19.63
C ARG A 559 21.85 -7.61 -19.46
N LEU A 560 21.70 -8.23 -18.31
CA LEU A 560 21.97 -9.65 -18.09
C LEU A 560 20.63 -10.37 -17.87
N GLU A 561 20.37 -11.39 -18.64
CA GLU A 561 19.27 -12.32 -18.38
C GLU A 561 19.87 -13.61 -17.79
N ILE A 562 19.52 -13.88 -16.52
CA ILE A 562 20.03 -15.01 -15.76
C ILE A 562 18.87 -15.94 -15.47
N SER A 563 18.88 -17.14 -16.04
CA SER A 563 17.88 -18.17 -15.73
C SER A 563 18.50 -19.22 -14.81
N ARG A 564 17.91 -19.36 -13.62
CA ARG A 564 18.28 -20.39 -12.62
C ARG A 564 17.15 -21.41 -12.54
N ILE A 565 17.51 -22.68 -12.52
CA ILE A 565 16.58 -23.78 -12.23
C ILE A 565 17.00 -24.38 -10.91
N PHE A 566 16.08 -24.41 -9.97
CA PHE A 566 16.25 -25.05 -8.67
C PHE A 566 15.42 -26.33 -8.64
N GLU A 567 15.90 -27.34 -7.96
CA GLU A 567 15.11 -28.48 -7.50
C GLU A 567 14.64 -28.15 -6.08
N VAL A 568 13.33 -28.09 -5.87
CA VAL A 568 12.71 -27.82 -4.58
C VAL A 568 11.75 -28.95 -4.22
N PRO A 569 11.53 -29.26 -2.93
CA PRO A 569 10.52 -30.24 -2.55
C PRO A 569 9.11 -29.80 -3.02
N LEU A 570 8.32 -30.77 -3.49
CA LEU A 570 7.01 -30.51 -4.10
C LEU A 570 6.02 -29.84 -3.12
N ALA A 571 6.02 -30.26 -1.84
CA ALA A 571 5.10 -29.78 -0.81
C ALA A 571 5.61 -30.15 0.59
N VAL A 572 4.93 -29.66 1.62
CA VAL A 572 5.07 -30.13 3.01
C VAL A 572 4.19 -31.37 3.21
N HIS A 573 4.63 -32.36 3.97
CA HIS A 573 3.85 -33.52 4.36
C HIS A 573 2.66 -33.14 5.27
N GLU A 574 1.65 -34.01 5.34
CA GLU A 574 0.45 -33.77 6.18
C GLU A 574 0.78 -33.62 7.67
N ASP A 575 1.83 -34.27 8.16
CA ASP A 575 2.33 -34.15 9.54
C ASP A 575 3.01 -32.81 9.84
N ARG A 576 3.38 -32.05 8.81
CA ARG A 576 4.07 -30.76 8.85
C ARG A 576 5.47 -30.78 9.49
N GLU A 577 6.08 -31.94 9.64
CA GLU A 577 7.40 -32.05 10.25
C GLU A 577 8.53 -32.05 9.20
N GLN A 578 8.19 -32.38 7.94
CA GLN A 578 9.16 -32.47 6.84
C GLN A 578 8.55 -32.15 5.50
N ARG A 579 9.40 -31.85 4.53
CA ARG A 579 9.02 -31.67 3.12
C ARG A 579 9.09 -32.99 2.37
N SER A 580 8.35 -33.04 1.24
CA SER A 580 8.32 -34.17 0.31
C SER A 580 9.73 -34.50 -0.21
N GLU A 581 10.04 -35.81 -0.28
CA GLU A 581 11.25 -36.28 -0.96
C GLU A 581 11.16 -36.08 -2.49
N GLN A 582 9.95 -35.97 -3.02
CA GLN A 582 9.77 -35.67 -4.43
C GLN A 582 10.13 -34.21 -4.71
N GLY A 583 11.20 -34.05 -5.52
CA GLY A 583 11.60 -32.72 -6.03
C GLY A 583 10.79 -32.32 -7.26
N ILE A 584 10.68 -31.01 -7.45
CA ILE A 584 10.13 -30.39 -8.66
C ILE A 584 10.99 -29.20 -9.09
N ALA A 585 11.10 -29.00 -10.41
CA ALA A 585 11.87 -27.89 -10.96
C ALA A 585 11.15 -26.56 -10.76
N LEU A 586 11.84 -25.59 -10.18
CA LEU A 586 11.40 -24.21 -10.00
C LEU A 586 12.31 -23.30 -10.82
N ARG A 587 11.73 -22.57 -11.78
CA ARG A 587 12.47 -21.67 -12.65
C ARG A 587 12.37 -20.24 -12.18
N LEU A 588 13.51 -19.60 -11.96
CA LEU A 588 13.66 -18.19 -11.62
C LEU A 588 14.47 -17.50 -12.73
N VAL A 589 13.89 -16.47 -13.36
CA VAL A 589 14.59 -15.65 -14.36
C VAL A 589 14.76 -14.25 -13.80
N THR A 590 15.98 -13.78 -13.74
CA THR A 590 16.33 -12.42 -13.35
C THR A 590 16.87 -11.66 -14.54
N GLU A 591 16.27 -10.51 -14.85
CA GLU A 591 16.86 -9.51 -15.74
C GLU A 591 17.45 -8.40 -14.90
N ALA A 592 18.78 -8.21 -14.98
CA ALA A 592 19.47 -7.06 -14.40
C ALA A 592 19.79 -6.07 -15.53
N ARG A 593 19.39 -4.79 -15.35
CA ARG A 593 19.58 -3.72 -16.33
C ARG A 593 20.32 -2.55 -15.73
N ILE A 594 21.26 -1.99 -16.53
CA ILE A 594 21.90 -0.70 -16.25
C ILE A 594 21.84 0.19 -17.48
N ALA A 595 21.92 1.50 -17.29
CA ALA A 595 21.85 2.50 -18.35
C ALA A 595 22.72 3.72 -18.05
N PRO A 596 23.23 4.42 -19.08
CA PRO A 596 24.01 5.65 -18.89
C PRO A 596 23.23 6.72 -18.13
N GLY A 597 23.87 7.37 -17.15
CA GLY A 597 23.29 8.42 -16.34
C GLY A 597 22.23 7.95 -15.31
N VAL A 598 22.01 6.62 -15.16
CA VAL A 598 21.08 6.02 -14.19
C VAL A 598 21.87 5.28 -13.12
N PRO A 599 22.07 5.86 -11.91
CA PRO A 599 22.96 5.32 -10.89
C PRO A 599 22.30 4.20 -10.06
N ARG A 600 21.69 3.21 -10.72
CA ARG A 600 21.04 2.06 -10.08
C ARG A 600 21.06 0.83 -10.98
N VAL A 601 20.86 -0.33 -10.37
CA VAL A 601 20.59 -1.58 -11.08
C VAL A 601 19.10 -1.86 -11.00
N ASP A 602 18.40 -1.84 -12.13
CA ASP A 602 17.00 -2.29 -12.19
C ASP A 602 16.96 -3.81 -12.33
N LEU A 603 16.09 -4.46 -11.54
CA LEU A 603 15.91 -5.90 -11.53
C LEU A 603 14.46 -6.26 -11.85
N THR A 604 14.28 -7.19 -12.80
CA THR A 604 12.97 -7.84 -13.00
C THR A 604 13.14 -9.34 -12.70
N VAL A 605 12.42 -9.81 -11.69
CA VAL A 605 12.45 -11.20 -11.25
C VAL A 605 11.16 -11.87 -11.68
N ARG A 606 11.27 -12.95 -12.47
CA ARG A 606 10.15 -13.77 -12.94
C ARG A 606 10.27 -15.17 -12.37
N LEU A 607 9.26 -15.58 -11.65
CA LEU A 607 9.13 -16.91 -11.07
C LEU A 607 7.96 -17.63 -11.74
N HIS A 608 8.11 -18.93 -12.02
CA HIS A 608 6.97 -19.80 -12.29
C HIS A 608 6.88 -20.79 -11.14
N ASN A 609 6.00 -20.50 -10.17
CA ASN A 609 5.85 -21.34 -8.98
C ASN A 609 5.17 -22.65 -9.34
N THR A 610 5.82 -23.79 -8.98
CA THR A 610 5.34 -25.15 -9.19
C THR A 610 5.23 -25.93 -7.89
N ALA A 611 5.83 -25.43 -6.80
CA ALA A 611 5.82 -26.04 -5.48
C ALA A 611 4.70 -25.49 -4.59
N ARG A 612 4.34 -26.24 -3.55
CA ARG A 612 3.32 -25.90 -2.56
C ARG A 612 3.94 -25.74 -1.18
N ASP A 613 3.26 -25.05 -0.30
CA ASP A 613 3.57 -24.97 1.13
C ASP A 613 5.04 -24.57 1.37
N HIS A 614 5.43 -23.41 0.83
CA HIS A 614 6.80 -22.91 0.95
C HIS A 614 6.86 -21.38 0.94
N ARG A 615 7.95 -20.85 1.49
CA ARG A 615 8.31 -19.43 1.43
C ARG A 615 9.64 -19.28 0.69
N LEU A 616 9.65 -18.47 -0.37
CA LEU A 616 10.83 -18.16 -1.17
C LEU A 616 11.25 -16.73 -0.93
N ARG A 617 12.51 -16.51 -0.53
CA ARG A 617 13.10 -15.20 -0.26
C ARG A 617 14.29 -14.92 -1.16
N LEU A 618 14.46 -13.66 -1.54
CA LEU A 618 15.64 -13.14 -2.20
C LEU A 618 16.54 -12.50 -1.14
N ARG A 619 17.81 -12.93 -1.09
CA ARG A 619 18.78 -12.52 -0.09
C ARG A 619 19.81 -11.56 -0.69
N PHE A 620 20.15 -10.52 0.07
CA PHE A 620 21.06 -9.46 -0.33
C PHE A 620 22.09 -9.26 0.79
N PRO A 621 23.24 -9.99 0.76
CA PRO A 621 24.33 -9.80 1.70
C PRO A 621 24.94 -8.41 1.54
N THR A 622 25.07 -7.66 2.63
CA THR A 622 25.58 -6.27 2.62
C THR A 622 27.09 -6.19 2.87
N GLY A 623 27.76 -7.34 2.98
CA GLY A 623 29.24 -7.45 3.13
C GLY A 623 29.77 -7.20 4.53
N ALA A 624 28.93 -6.84 5.50
CA ALA A 624 29.32 -6.61 6.89
C ALA A 624 28.16 -6.94 7.85
N PRO A 625 28.46 -7.34 9.11
CA PRO A 625 27.43 -7.48 10.13
C PRO A 625 26.61 -6.21 10.33
N ALA A 626 25.34 -6.37 10.65
CA ALA A 626 24.41 -5.27 10.92
C ALA A 626 23.73 -5.43 12.29
N THR A 627 23.60 -4.34 13.04
CA THR A 627 22.80 -4.29 14.27
C THR A 627 21.37 -3.85 13.97
N ALA A 628 21.17 -3.15 12.84
CA ALA A 628 19.87 -2.67 12.37
C ALA A 628 19.91 -2.36 10.88
N CYS A 629 18.75 -2.22 10.26
CA CYS A 629 18.58 -1.64 8.93
C CYS A 629 17.63 -0.43 9.00
N LEU A 630 17.63 0.39 7.94
CA LEU A 630 16.61 1.41 7.71
C LEU A 630 15.52 0.83 6.81
N ALA A 631 14.26 1.10 7.13
CA ALA A 631 13.12 0.67 6.33
C ALA A 631 12.12 1.82 6.15
N ALA A 632 11.59 1.97 4.94
CA ALA A 632 10.48 2.87 4.69
C ALA A 632 9.22 2.36 5.42
N THR A 633 8.48 3.27 6.05
CA THR A 633 7.20 2.98 6.72
C THR A 633 6.21 4.11 6.44
N THR A 634 5.02 4.03 7.05
CA THR A 634 3.99 5.06 6.95
C THR A 634 4.55 6.44 7.36
N PHE A 635 4.71 7.35 6.39
CA PHE A 635 5.21 8.72 6.57
C PHE A 635 6.56 8.85 7.29
N ASP A 636 7.43 7.83 7.20
CA ASP A 636 8.75 7.88 7.84
C ASP A 636 9.74 6.86 7.29
N VAL A 637 10.95 6.93 7.81
CA VAL A 637 12.01 5.93 7.69
C VAL A 637 12.46 5.56 9.09
N ILE A 638 12.38 4.27 9.44
CA ILE A 638 12.68 3.80 10.78
C ILE A 638 13.82 2.77 10.80
N GLY A 639 14.52 2.71 11.95
CA GLY A 639 15.49 1.67 12.24
C GLY A 639 14.81 0.38 12.68
N ARG A 640 15.16 -0.76 12.06
CA ARG A 640 14.74 -2.11 12.41
C ARG A 640 15.90 -2.87 13.00
N SER A 641 15.76 -3.36 14.23
CA SER A 641 16.80 -4.13 14.92
C SER A 641 17.03 -5.49 14.26
N ALA A 642 18.29 -5.92 14.13
CA ALA A 642 18.66 -7.29 13.78
C ALA A 642 18.70 -8.22 15.00
N ALA A 643 18.60 -7.68 16.22
CA ALA A 643 18.57 -8.49 17.43
C ALA A 643 17.18 -9.09 17.67
N PRO A 644 17.09 -10.37 18.05
CA PRO A 644 15.82 -10.99 18.41
C PRO A 644 15.17 -10.29 19.61
N THR A 645 13.86 -10.20 19.59
CA THR A 645 13.06 -9.66 20.71
C THR A 645 12.90 -10.74 21.80
N ASP A 646 12.99 -10.35 23.08
CA ASP A 646 12.64 -11.25 24.20
C ASP A 646 11.10 -11.36 24.28
N ASP A 647 10.58 -12.46 23.76
CA ASP A 647 9.15 -12.76 23.69
C ASP A 647 8.66 -13.80 24.70
N ARG A 648 9.45 -14.04 25.76
CA ARG A 648 9.07 -15.01 26.81
C ARG A 648 7.75 -14.63 27.47
N GLY A 649 6.81 -15.54 27.39
CA GLY A 649 5.46 -15.36 27.94
C GLY A 649 4.52 -14.54 27.07
N TRP A 650 4.86 -14.30 25.79
CA TRP A 650 3.95 -13.73 24.84
C TRP A 650 2.89 -14.75 24.39
N VAL A 651 1.70 -14.25 24.03
CA VAL A 651 0.62 -15.07 23.43
C VAL A 651 1.01 -15.52 22.03
N HIS A 652 1.70 -14.66 21.29
CA HIS A 652 2.20 -14.91 19.95
C HIS A 652 3.69 -14.51 19.88
N PRO A 653 4.59 -15.37 19.41
CA PRO A 653 6.02 -15.07 19.37
C PRO A 653 6.32 -13.82 18.52
N ALA A 654 7.39 -13.13 18.90
CA ALA A 654 7.87 -11.99 18.15
C ALA A 654 8.33 -12.41 16.75
N PRO A 655 7.88 -11.73 15.67
CA PRO A 655 8.34 -12.05 14.33
C PRO A 655 9.81 -11.66 14.14
N SER A 656 10.56 -12.46 13.39
CA SER A 656 11.89 -12.07 12.89
C SER A 656 11.79 -11.15 11.67
N THR A 657 10.66 -11.20 10.96
CA THR A 657 10.35 -10.34 9.82
C THR A 657 9.66 -9.06 10.26
N PHE A 658 9.68 -8.05 9.40
CA PHE A 658 8.99 -6.77 9.59
C PHE A 658 8.38 -6.28 8.28
N PRO A 659 7.31 -5.45 8.34
CA PRO A 659 6.74 -4.83 7.16
C PRO A 659 7.53 -3.59 6.75
N HIS A 660 7.60 -3.33 5.42
CA HIS A 660 8.16 -2.10 4.87
C HIS A 660 7.34 -1.57 3.69
N GLN A 661 7.48 -0.28 3.40
CA GLN A 661 6.76 0.41 2.32
C GLN A 661 7.70 0.79 1.17
N GLY A 662 8.28 -0.21 0.50
CA GLY A 662 8.95 -0.06 -0.77
C GLY A 662 10.47 -0.22 -0.76
N TRP A 663 11.19 -0.01 0.36
CA TRP A 663 12.64 -0.23 0.40
C TRP A 663 13.20 -0.51 1.80
N VAL A 664 14.34 -1.21 1.82
CA VAL A 664 15.14 -1.51 3.02
C VAL A 664 16.61 -1.25 2.70
N SER A 665 17.38 -0.67 3.66
CA SER A 665 18.80 -0.37 3.47
C SER A 665 19.64 -0.75 4.69
N ALA A 666 20.77 -1.36 4.45
CA ALA A 666 21.79 -1.65 5.46
C ALA A 666 23.20 -1.55 4.86
N ASN A 667 24.17 -1.11 5.65
CA ASN A 667 25.59 -1.01 5.27
C ASN A 667 25.84 -0.36 3.89
N GLY A 668 25.02 0.65 3.53
CA GLY A 668 25.16 1.38 2.27
C GLY A 668 24.52 0.72 1.05
N LEU A 669 23.95 -0.49 1.15
CA LEU A 669 23.11 -1.11 0.11
C LEU A 669 21.65 -0.80 0.39
N CYS A 670 20.92 -0.29 -0.60
CA CYS A 670 19.48 -0.14 -0.55
C CYS A 670 18.81 -1.07 -1.57
N VAL A 671 17.86 -1.87 -1.09
CA VAL A 671 17.01 -2.77 -1.89
C VAL A 671 15.63 -2.13 -1.98
N VAL A 672 15.27 -1.66 -3.17
CA VAL A 672 13.94 -1.16 -3.50
C VAL A 672 13.10 -2.35 -3.96
N ALA A 673 12.00 -2.64 -3.25
CA ALA A 673 11.15 -3.81 -3.49
C ALA A 673 9.67 -3.45 -3.31
N PRO A 674 9.09 -2.61 -4.19
CA PRO A 674 7.72 -2.15 -4.08
C PRO A 674 6.73 -3.31 -4.24
N GLY A 675 5.78 -3.41 -3.30
CA GLY A 675 4.76 -4.46 -3.29
C GLY A 675 5.24 -5.84 -2.78
N LEU A 676 6.47 -5.92 -2.25
CA LEU A 676 7.00 -7.06 -1.50
C LEU A 676 7.25 -6.62 -0.04
N PRO A 677 6.21 -6.46 0.78
CA PRO A 677 6.33 -5.72 2.04
C PRO A 677 7.01 -6.48 3.19
N GLU A 678 7.23 -7.79 3.09
CA GLU A 678 7.90 -8.55 4.15
C GLU A 678 9.41 -8.60 3.95
N ALA A 679 10.16 -8.13 4.94
CA ALA A 679 11.61 -8.18 4.98
C ALA A 679 12.14 -8.67 6.33
N GLU A 680 13.41 -9.07 6.34
CA GLU A 680 14.20 -9.42 7.52
C GLU A 680 15.61 -8.86 7.38
N ILE A 681 16.24 -8.48 8.47
CA ILE A 681 17.66 -8.19 8.56
C ILE A 681 18.29 -9.14 9.58
N SER A 682 19.29 -9.91 9.16
CA SER A 682 20.05 -10.80 10.05
C SER A 682 21.26 -10.09 10.65
N SER A 683 21.79 -10.61 11.76
CA SER A 683 22.97 -10.05 12.45
C SER A 683 24.26 -10.12 11.63
N ASP A 684 24.36 -11.03 10.66
CA ASP A 684 25.45 -11.11 9.68
C ASP A 684 25.28 -10.09 8.52
N GLY A 685 24.22 -9.28 8.55
CA GLY A 685 23.97 -8.18 7.61
C GLY A 685 23.37 -8.62 6.29
N VAL A 686 22.52 -9.63 6.27
CA VAL A 686 21.78 -10.05 5.08
C VAL A 686 20.38 -9.45 5.14
N ILE A 687 20.01 -8.67 4.11
CA ILE A 687 18.62 -8.26 3.88
C ILE A 687 17.93 -9.39 3.13
N SER A 688 16.82 -9.91 3.65
CA SER A 688 15.99 -10.92 3.00
C SER A 688 14.61 -10.33 2.67
N ILE A 689 14.20 -10.40 1.40
CA ILE A 689 12.90 -9.94 0.91
C ILE A 689 12.07 -11.14 0.51
N THR A 690 10.87 -11.30 1.05
CA THR A 690 9.98 -12.40 0.69
C THR A 690 9.38 -12.15 -0.70
N LEU A 691 9.71 -12.99 -1.67
CA LEU A 691 9.18 -12.95 -3.02
C LEU A 691 7.82 -13.65 -3.11
N LEU A 692 7.71 -14.80 -2.45
CA LEU A 692 6.51 -15.65 -2.48
C LEU A 692 6.33 -16.35 -1.14
N ARG A 693 5.11 -16.46 -0.67
CA ARG A 693 4.72 -17.36 0.41
C ARG A 693 3.47 -18.13 0.00
N ALA A 694 3.61 -19.42 -0.22
CA ALA A 694 2.57 -20.33 -0.68
C ALA A 694 2.03 -21.16 0.49
N VAL A 695 0.74 -21.10 0.74
CA VAL A 695 0.04 -21.87 1.79
C VAL A 695 -1.31 -22.36 1.30
N GLY A 696 -1.79 -23.49 1.82
CA GLY A 696 -3.05 -24.11 1.39
C GLY A 696 -4.25 -23.88 2.32
N TRP A 697 -4.11 -23.14 3.43
CA TRP A 697 -5.13 -23.03 4.47
C TRP A 697 -5.37 -21.56 4.88
N LEU A 698 -6.63 -21.21 5.07
CA LEU A 698 -7.01 -19.91 5.63
C LEU A 698 -6.52 -19.82 7.08
N ALA A 699 -6.89 -20.79 7.92
CA ALA A 699 -6.39 -20.95 9.28
C ALA A 699 -6.22 -22.43 9.63
N ARG A 700 -5.31 -22.74 10.58
CA ARG A 700 -5.03 -24.09 11.05
C ARG A 700 -4.89 -24.16 12.56
N TYR A 701 -5.13 -25.35 13.13
CA TYR A 701 -4.78 -25.67 14.52
C TYR A 701 -3.30 -26.05 14.65
N GLY A 702 -2.74 -25.84 15.86
CA GLY A 702 -1.49 -26.43 16.29
C GLY A 702 -0.26 -25.94 15.50
N LEU A 703 -0.19 -24.65 15.19
CA LEU A 703 1.03 -24.01 14.72
C LEU A 703 1.98 -23.76 15.91
N ARG A 704 3.27 -23.65 15.64
CA ARG A 704 4.27 -23.30 16.66
C ARG A 704 4.05 -21.91 17.20
N SER A 705 3.56 -20.99 16.39
CA SER A 705 3.23 -19.62 16.79
C SER A 705 1.95 -19.53 17.61
N ARG A 706 0.97 -20.42 17.39
CA ARG A 706 -0.32 -20.43 18.09
C ARG A 706 -1.00 -21.80 18.01
N ALA A 707 -1.67 -22.20 19.11
CA ALA A 707 -2.38 -23.47 19.17
C ALA A 707 -3.77 -23.42 18.51
N GLN A 708 -4.46 -22.26 18.61
CA GLN A 708 -5.81 -22.05 18.08
C GLN A 708 -5.78 -21.35 16.71
N PRO A 709 -6.71 -21.65 15.80
CA PRO A 709 -6.80 -20.97 14.51
C PRO A 709 -7.21 -19.50 14.70
N ALA A 710 -6.67 -18.61 13.85
CA ALA A 710 -7.01 -17.19 13.85
C ALA A 710 -8.27 -16.86 13.02
N GLY A 711 -8.89 -17.86 12.41
CA GLY A 711 -10.10 -17.77 11.60
C GLY A 711 -10.68 -19.13 11.31
N PRO A 712 -11.67 -19.26 10.40
CA PRO A 712 -12.25 -20.56 10.03
C PRO A 712 -11.21 -21.49 9.39
N VAL A 713 -11.22 -22.75 9.80
CA VAL A 713 -10.34 -23.79 9.24
C VAL A 713 -10.88 -24.21 7.88
N MET A 714 -10.33 -23.64 6.82
CA MET A 714 -10.79 -23.82 5.45
C MET A 714 -9.61 -23.94 4.46
N PRO A 715 -9.70 -24.77 3.41
CA PRO A 715 -8.70 -24.78 2.35
C PRO A 715 -8.82 -23.53 1.48
N ILE A 716 -7.66 -23.03 1.02
CA ILE A 716 -7.52 -21.89 0.11
C ILE A 716 -6.43 -22.18 -0.93
N ASP A 717 -6.73 -23.04 -1.88
CA ASP A 717 -5.75 -23.51 -2.88
C ASP A 717 -5.12 -22.37 -3.71
N GLY A 718 -5.85 -21.29 -3.96
CA GLY A 718 -5.33 -20.11 -4.67
C GLY A 718 -4.20 -19.40 -3.92
N ALA A 719 -4.08 -19.57 -2.60
CA ALA A 719 -2.96 -19.02 -1.83
C ALA A 719 -1.66 -19.83 -1.98
N GLN A 720 -1.69 -20.99 -2.63
CA GLN A 720 -0.48 -21.68 -3.10
C GLN A 720 0.24 -20.92 -4.22
N GLN A 721 -0.43 -19.97 -4.84
CA GLN A 721 0.13 -19.05 -5.85
C GLN A 721 0.91 -19.80 -6.96
N LEU A 722 0.37 -20.95 -7.43
CA LEU A 722 0.95 -21.68 -8.54
C LEU A 722 0.86 -20.89 -9.83
N GLY A 723 1.92 -20.93 -10.63
CA GLY A 723 2.00 -20.23 -11.91
C GLY A 723 2.96 -19.03 -11.90
N PRO A 724 2.79 -18.07 -12.83
CA PRO A 724 3.74 -16.98 -13.02
C PRO A 724 3.59 -15.88 -11.96
N LEU A 725 4.73 -15.37 -11.50
CA LEU A 725 4.86 -14.17 -10.67
C LEU A 725 5.97 -13.29 -11.25
N GLU A 726 5.73 -12.00 -11.39
CA GLU A 726 6.75 -11.00 -11.73
C GLU A 726 6.85 -9.97 -10.62
N ALA A 727 8.07 -9.67 -10.19
CA ALA A 727 8.37 -8.58 -9.27
C ALA A 727 9.48 -7.70 -9.83
N ARG A 728 9.42 -6.39 -9.57
CA ARG A 728 10.42 -5.41 -9.95
C ARG A 728 11.10 -4.88 -8.72
N LEU A 729 12.42 -4.87 -8.74
CA LEU A 729 13.26 -4.36 -7.66
C LEU A 729 14.29 -3.40 -8.25
N ALA A 730 14.96 -2.64 -7.39
CA ALA A 730 16.17 -1.91 -7.79
C ALA A 730 17.20 -1.94 -6.66
N LEU A 731 18.48 -1.85 -7.04
CA LEU A 731 19.59 -1.70 -6.10
C LEU A 731 20.19 -0.31 -6.23
N LEU A 732 20.35 0.37 -5.10
CA LEU A 732 20.90 1.73 -4.99
C LEU A 732 22.07 1.74 -4.00
N ALA A 733 22.98 2.68 -4.20
CA ALA A 733 23.98 3.02 -3.19
C ALA A 733 23.38 4.00 -2.17
N GLY A 734 23.45 3.63 -0.89
CA GLY A 734 22.92 4.46 0.22
C GLY A 734 21.41 4.44 0.35
N ALA A 735 20.93 5.00 1.46
CA ALA A 735 19.50 5.12 1.77
C ALA A 735 19.00 6.49 1.30
N ASP A 736 18.57 6.61 0.04
CA ASP A 736 17.94 7.82 -0.50
C ASP A 736 16.45 7.54 -0.81
N PRO A 737 15.54 8.02 0.04
CA PRO A 737 14.10 7.80 -0.16
C PRO A 737 13.56 8.42 -1.45
N VAL A 738 14.16 9.53 -1.92
CA VAL A 738 13.77 10.18 -3.19
C VAL A 738 14.17 9.31 -4.37
N ALA A 739 15.42 8.80 -4.38
CA ALA A 739 15.90 7.89 -5.42
C ALA A 739 15.10 6.57 -5.45
N ALA A 740 14.73 6.04 -4.28
CA ALA A 740 13.89 4.84 -4.17
C ALA A 740 12.49 5.10 -4.77
N ARG A 741 11.85 6.22 -4.45
CA ARG A 741 10.55 6.61 -5.03
C ARG A 741 10.65 6.85 -6.53
N ASP A 742 11.72 7.49 -6.99
CA ASP A 742 11.99 7.72 -8.42
C ASP A 742 12.15 6.40 -9.18
N ALA A 743 12.85 5.41 -8.61
CA ALA A 743 12.99 4.08 -9.21
C ALA A 743 11.64 3.35 -9.35
N GLU A 744 10.73 3.54 -8.38
CA GLU A 744 9.39 2.97 -8.42
C GLU A 744 8.50 3.63 -9.49
N LEU A 745 8.49 4.96 -9.55
CA LEU A 745 7.56 5.71 -10.42
C LEU A 745 7.97 5.70 -11.89
N GLY A 746 9.28 5.70 -12.19
CA GLY A 746 9.81 5.80 -13.55
C GLY A 746 9.44 7.12 -14.26
N LEU A 747 9.67 7.16 -15.56
CA LEU A 747 9.19 8.20 -16.49
C LEU A 747 8.07 7.64 -17.36
N ARG A 748 7.24 8.53 -17.95
CA ARG A 748 6.20 8.12 -18.90
C ARG A 748 6.29 8.93 -20.18
N GLY A 749 6.08 8.24 -21.30
CA GLY A 749 6.05 8.87 -22.61
C GLY A 749 4.66 8.77 -23.24
N VAL A 750 4.29 9.86 -23.92
CA VAL A 750 3.10 9.94 -24.79
C VAL A 750 3.49 10.60 -26.12
N ILE A 751 2.63 10.47 -27.12
CA ILE A 751 2.78 11.22 -28.36
C ILE A 751 2.53 12.71 -28.10
N ALA A 752 3.39 13.57 -28.62
CA ALA A 752 3.24 15.01 -28.53
C ALA A 752 2.53 15.58 -29.76
N GLY A 753 1.88 16.74 -29.61
CA GLY A 753 1.19 17.44 -30.68
C GLY A 753 1.66 18.90 -30.83
N GLU A 754 0.97 19.65 -31.72
CA GLU A 754 1.39 21.00 -32.11
C GLU A 754 0.99 22.10 -31.07
N ARG A 755 -0.01 21.86 -30.24
CA ARG A 755 -0.58 22.87 -29.34
C ARG A 755 -0.56 22.44 -27.87
N PRO A 756 0.62 22.37 -27.26
CA PRO A 756 0.73 21.95 -25.87
C PRO A 756 0.14 23.00 -24.90
N LEU A 757 -0.56 22.52 -23.87
CA LEU A 757 -0.97 23.34 -22.71
C LEU A 757 0.22 23.65 -21.82
N LEU A 758 1.20 22.76 -21.75
CA LEU A 758 2.47 22.94 -21.03
C LEU A 758 3.59 23.07 -22.05
N ALA A 759 4.38 24.14 -21.99
CA ALA A 759 5.56 24.29 -22.85
C ALA A 759 6.60 23.21 -22.49
N PRO A 760 7.30 22.62 -23.47
CA PRO A 760 8.42 21.72 -23.20
C PRO A 760 9.47 22.37 -22.29
N ASP A 761 10.25 21.58 -21.59
CA ASP A 761 11.34 21.99 -20.71
C ASP A 761 10.94 22.95 -19.56
N THR A 762 9.62 23.06 -19.27
CA THR A 762 9.09 23.91 -18.21
C THR A 762 8.81 23.10 -16.96
N PRO A 763 9.49 23.34 -15.83
CA PRO A 763 9.15 22.73 -14.56
C PRO A 763 7.88 23.36 -13.97
N LEU A 764 6.91 22.54 -13.55
CA LEU A 764 5.69 23.05 -12.88
C LEU A 764 5.80 23.10 -11.37
N LEU A 765 6.57 22.19 -10.78
CA LEU A 765 6.86 22.14 -9.35
C LEU A 765 8.25 21.57 -9.13
N SER A 766 9.06 22.25 -8.32
CA SER A 766 10.34 21.71 -7.86
C SER A 766 10.49 21.87 -6.34
N LEU A 767 11.21 20.94 -5.72
CA LEU A 767 11.56 20.93 -4.30
C LEU A 767 13.08 20.89 -4.17
N ALA A 768 13.65 21.65 -3.22
CA ALA A 768 15.09 21.59 -2.96
C ALA A 768 15.51 20.18 -2.46
N ARG A 769 16.66 19.68 -2.94
CA ARG A 769 17.24 18.41 -2.45
C ARG A 769 17.95 18.64 -1.13
N ASN A 770 17.23 18.52 -0.02
CA ASN A 770 17.74 18.70 1.34
C ASN A 770 17.27 17.59 2.30
N GLY A 771 16.79 16.44 1.77
CA GLY A 771 16.26 15.32 2.56
C GLY A 771 14.73 15.28 2.61
N LEU A 772 14.05 16.35 2.19
CA LEU A 772 12.60 16.41 2.12
C LEU A 772 12.05 15.57 0.95
N GLN A 773 10.84 15.05 1.13
CA GLN A 773 10.10 14.28 0.13
C GLN A 773 8.75 14.95 -0.18
N LEU A 774 8.34 14.91 -1.43
CA LEU A 774 6.96 15.22 -1.81
C LEU A 774 6.09 13.99 -1.48
N SER A 775 5.24 14.10 -0.46
CA SER A 775 4.31 13.05 -0.06
C SER A 775 3.06 13.04 -0.92
N ALA A 776 2.44 14.20 -1.13
CA ALA A 776 1.27 14.34 -1.99
C ALA A 776 1.28 15.63 -2.81
N LEU A 777 0.71 15.53 -4.01
CA LEU A 777 0.28 16.64 -4.84
C LEU A 777 -1.08 16.23 -5.43
N LYS A 778 -2.18 16.83 -4.96
CA LYS A 778 -3.53 16.36 -5.29
C LYS A 778 -4.54 17.51 -5.41
N PRO A 779 -5.58 17.37 -6.21
CA PRO A 779 -6.70 18.31 -6.16
C PRO A 779 -7.26 18.42 -4.72
N ALA A 780 -7.58 19.63 -4.28
CA ALA A 780 -8.25 19.81 -2.99
C ALA A 780 -9.63 19.13 -3.02
N GLU A 781 -10.04 18.55 -1.91
CA GLU A 781 -11.26 17.74 -1.85
C GLU A 781 -12.56 18.55 -2.12
N ASP A 782 -12.58 19.84 -1.80
CA ASP A 782 -13.68 20.75 -2.08
C ASP A 782 -13.62 21.34 -3.49
N GLY A 783 -12.57 21.03 -4.26
CA GLY A 783 -12.35 21.53 -5.61
C GLY A 783 -11.74 22.93 -5.69
N ASP A 784 -11.39 23.56 -4.56
CA ASP A 784 -10.77 24.89 -4.51
C ASP A 784 -9.24 24.79 -4.42
N GLY A 785 -8.58 24.75 -5.58
CA GLY A 785 -7.14 24.61 -5.69
C GLY A 785 -6.62 23.16 -5.55
N PHE A 786 -5.42 23.02 -5.03
CA PHE A 786 -4.76 21.73 -4.81
C PHE A 786 -3.92 21.72 -3.53
N VAL A 787 -3.64 20.54 -3.02
CA VAL A 787 -2.83 20.33 -1.81
C VAL A 787 -1.46 19.80 -2.20
N VAL A 788 -0.41 20.43 -1.65
CA VAL A 788 0.97 19.94 -1.66
C VAL A 788 1.33 19.51 -0.24
N ARG A 789 1.84 18.29 -0.08
CA ARG A 789 2.29 17.78 1.21
C ARG A 789 3.76 17.38 1.14
N VAL A 790 4.56 17.95 2.05
CA VAL A 790 5.99 17.67 2.17
C VAL A 790 6.23 16.87 3.44
N LEU A 791 7.04 15.83 3.34
CA LEU A 791 7.48 14.94 4.43
C LEU A 791 8.96 15.19 4.72
N ASN A 792 9.29 15.28 5.98
CA ASN A 792 10.65 15.29 6.49
C ASN A 792 10.94 14.00 7.27
N PRO A 793 11.64 13.01 6.70
CA PRO A 793 11.95 11.75 7.39
C PRO A 793 13.26 11.82 8.18
N THR A 794 13.80 13.02 8.46
CA THR A 794 15.08 13.22 9.15
C THR A 794 14.90 13.69 10.59
N ASP A 795 15.94 13.54 11.41
CA ASP A 795 15.96 13.97 12.81
C ASP A 795 16.07 15.52 13.00
N ALA A 796 16.25 16.28 11.93
CA ALA A 796 16.39 17.74 11.98
C ALA A 796 15.17 18.44 11.38
N ALA A 797 14.79 19.60 11.95
CA ALA A 797 13.81 20.46 11.30
C ALA A 797 14.42 21.05 10.01
N LEU A 798 13.65 21.02 8.92
CA LEU A 798 14.09 21.48 7.60
C LEU A 798 13.13 22.54 7.06
N GLU A 799 13.65 23.51 6.33
CA GLU A 799 12.85 24.45 5.56
C GLU A 799 12.57 23.86 4.17
N ALA A 800 11.31 23.84 3.78
CA ALA A 800 10.89 23.47 2.44
C ALA A 800 10.80 24.69 1.54
N ASP A 801 11.60 24.69 0.47
CA ASP A 801 11.50 25.63 -0.65
C ASP A 801 10.80 24.90 -1.81
N VAL A 802 9.51 25.21 -2.02
CA VAL A 802 8.71 24.66 -3.12
C VAL A 802 8.54 25.75 -4.16
N THR A 803 9.10 25.55 -5.36
CA THR A 803 9.01 26.50 -6.46
C THR A 803 7.98 26.00 -7.48
N PHE A 804 7.07 26.89 -7.88
CA PHE A 804 6.01 26.61 -8.86
C PHE A 804 6.28 27.28 -10.20
N GLY A 805 6.02 26.60 -11.31
CA GLY A 805 6.04 27.16 -12.67
C GLY A 805 4.72 27.80 -13.08
N ILE A 806 3.80 28.00 -12.15
CA ILE A 806 2.47 28.63 -12.34
C ILE A 806 2.31 29.78 -11.35
N ALA A 807 1.46 30.76 -11.71
CA ALA A 807 1.16 31.89 -10.83
C ALA A 807 0.30 31.44 -9.64
N LEU A 808 0.65 31.89 -8.44
CA LEU A 808 -0.06 31.58 -7.21
C LEU A 808 -0.95 32.76 -6.80
N ALA A 809 -2.23 32.49 -6.52
CA ALA A 809 -3.18 33.48 -5.99
C ALA A 809 -3.18 33.49 -4.44
N ALA A 810 -3.08 32.32 -3.82
CA ALA A 810 -3.01 32.20 -2.36
C ALA A 810 -2.33 30.88 -1.93
N VAL A 811 -1.72 30.92 -0.74
CA VAL A 811 -1.12 29.77 -0.07
C VAL A 811 -1.61 29.74 1.37
N GLU A 812 -2.07 28.57 1.83
CA GLU A 812 -2.61 28.39 3.17
C GLU A 812 -2.09 27.10 3.78
N SER A 813 -1.61 27.15 5.04
CA SER A 813 -1.24 25.92 5.77
C SER A 813 -2.52 25.20 6.23
N VAL A 814 -2.58 23.89 5.99
CA VAL A 814 -3.75 23.06 6.30
C VAL A 814 -3.34 21.76 6.98
N ARG A 815 -4.27 21.18 7.74
CA ARG A 815 -4.13 19.84 8.32
C ARG A 815 -4.29 18.74 7.26
N LEU A 816 -4.21 17.48 7.68
CA LEU A 816 -4.44 16.33 6.79
C LEU A 816 -5.90 16.24 6.31
N ASP A 817 -6.86 16.75 7.09
CA ASP A 817 -8.27 16.88 6.73
C ASP A 817 -8.57 18.09 5.81
N GLU A 818 -7.53 18.80 5.36
CA GLU A 818 -7.56 19.98 4.51
C GLU A 818 -8.23 21.24 5.15
N THR A 819 -8.46 21.24 6.46
CA THR A 819 -8.89 22.43 7.18
C THR A 819 -7.70 23.32 7.57
N PRO A 820 -7.83 24.66 7.63
CA PRO A 820 -6.74 25.54 8.07
C PRO A 820 -6.20 25.16 9.45
N ASP A 821 -4.88 25.12 9.60
CA ASP A 821 -4.21 24.80 10.86
C ASP A 821 -3.64 26.02 11.60
N GLY A 822 -3.72 27.21 10.99
CA GLY A 822 -3.14 28.44 11.52
C GLY A 822 -1.60 28.48 11.43
N GLY A 823 -0.99 27.51 10.78
CA GLY A 823 0.46 27.48 10.54
C GLY A 823 0.93 28.58 9.60
N SER A 824 2.22 28.94 9.70
CA SER A 824 2.80 29.94 8.81
C SER A 824 3.32 29.29 7.54
N ALA A 825 2.88 29.79 6.41
CA ALA A 825 3.51 29.58 5.11
C ALA A 825 3.68 30.95 4.45
N SER A 826 4.83 31.22 3.88
CA SER A 826 5.09 32.43 3.13
C SER A 826 5.30 32.12 1.66
N HIS A 827 4.90 33.02 0.77
CA HIS A 827 5.26 32.91 -0.63
C HIS A 827 5.77 34.26 -1.15
N ASP A 828 6.79 34.18 -1.99
CA ASP A 828 7.35 35.30 -2.72
C ASP A 828 7.32 34.95 -4.21
N GLY A 829 6.35 35.53 -4.91
CA GLY A 829 6.06 35.12 -6.29
C GLY A 829 5.67 33.65 -6.38
N ALA A 830 6.51 32.86 -7.03
CA ALA A 830 6.30 31.44 -7.27
C ALA A 830 6.95 30.52 -6.21
N VAL A 831 7.70 31.06 -5.24
CA VAL A 831 8.40 30.27 -4.21
C VAL A 831 7.60 30.27 -2.91
N VAL A 832 7.26 29.10 -2.43
CA VAL A 832 6.58 28.89 -1.14
C VAL A 832 7.58 28.31 -0.14
N ARG A 833 7.65 28.92 1.06
CA ARG A 833 8.52 28.48 2.16
C ARG A 833 7.71 28.10 3.38
N CYS A 834 8.07 26.97 3.99
CA CYS A 834 7.51 26.54 5.26
C CYS A 834 8.48 25.63 6.01
N ASP A 835 8.40 25.66 7.35
CA ASP A 835 9.14 24.75 8.20
C ASP A 835 8.45 23.39 8.26
N VAL A 836 9.25 22.32 8.11
CA VAL A 836 8.78 20.93 8.26
C VAL A 836 9.51 20.31 9.47
N PRO A 837 8.78 19.93 10.53
CA PRO A 837 9.40 19.39 11.74
C PRO A 837 10.10 18.05 11.46
N PRO A 838 11.03 17.61 12.33
CA PRO A 838 11.62 16.27 12.23
C PRO A 838 10.53 15.20 12.17
N HIS A 839 10.68 14.21 11.33
CA HIS A 839 9.72 13.10 11.12
C HIS A 839 8.29 13.56 10.86
N GLY A 840 8.11 14.78 10.36
CA GLY A 840 6.82 15.45 10.28
C GLY A 840 6.35 15.75 8.87
N LEU A 841 5.08 16.14 8.79
CA LEU A 841 4.38 16.52 7.59
C LEU A 841 4.03 18.02 7.61
N ARG A 842 4.09 18.65 6.42
CA ARG A 842 3.49 19.97 6.20
C ARG A 842 2.60 19.91 4.97
N SER A 843 1.34 20.28 5.14
CA SER A 843 0.37 20.38 4.04
C SER A 843 0.06 21.83 3.73
N LEU A 844 0.06 22.16 2.45
CA LEU A 844 -0.21 23.51 1.93
C LEU A 844 -1.32 23.41 0.90
N ARG A 845 -2.35 24.23 1.05
CA ARG A 845 -3.35 24.46 0.01
C ARG A 845 -2.89 25.60 -0.88
N ILE A 846 -2.86 25.34 -2.18
CA ILE A 846 -2.44 26.29 -3.21
C ILE A 846 -3.65 26.65 -4.06
N ARG A 847 -3.89 27.96 -4.26
CA ARG A 847 -4.87 28.49 -5.23
C ARG A 847 -4.13 29.22 -6.34
N THR A 848 -4.59 29.05 -7.58
CA THR A 848 -3.98 29.63 -8.79
C THR A 848 -4.93 30.57 -9.51
#